data_545dc419a00ea42f8ba021ea78e386b3
#
_entry.id   545dc419a00ea42f8ba021ea78e386b3
#
_cell.length_a   1.000
_cell.length_b   1.000
_cell.length_c   1.000
_cell.angle_alpha   90.00
_cell.angle_beta   90.00
_cell.angle_gamma   90.00
#
_symmetry.space_group_name_H-M   'P 1'
#
loop_
_entity.id
_entity.type
_entity.pdbx_description
1 polymer ?
#
loop_
_entity_poly.entity_id
_entity_poly.type
_entity_poly.pdbx_seq_one_letter_code
_entity_poly.pdbx_strand_id
1 'polypeptide(L)'
;LISKTPTSLWSWAEDFTFEDGLFSGYDAEKRQYDKSSWNYQFDENGYAKRDDTLTDPRCVWNLLKQHVSRYTPEVVENICGTPKADFLKVCEVLASTSAADRTTTFLYALGWTQHTVGAQNIRTMAMIQLLLGNMGMAGGGVNALRGHSNIQGLTDLGLLSTSLTGYLTLPSEKQTDLQSYMTANTPKATLPDQVNYWSNYPKFFVSLMKSFYGDAAQKENDWGFNWLPKWDQSYDVIKYFNMMAKGEVTGYICQGFNPVASFPDKNKIVASLSKLKYMVVIDPLVTETSNFWQNHGEMNDVDTASIQTEVFRLPSTCFAEEDGSIANSGRWLQWHWKGQDAPGEARNDGEILAGIYHRLREMYRTEGGKGAEPLLRMSWDYKQPDHPESEEVAKENNGYALADLYDANGVLIAKKGQLLSSFAQLRDDGTTASSCWIYTGSWTEQGNQMANRDNADPSGLGNTLGWAWAWPLNRRVLYNRASADINGKPWDPKRMLIQWNGTKWAGNDIPDFNTAAPGSNTGPFIMQPEGLGRLFAIDKLAEGPFPEHYEPMETPLGTNPLHPNVVSSPVVRVYLEDAVRMGKKDKFPYVGTTYRLTEHFHTWTKHARLNAIAQPEQFVEISETLAQAKGIANGDRVKVSSQRGFIRAVAVVTRRLQALNVHGQQVETVGIPLHWGFEGVAQKGYIANTLTPAVGDSNSQTPEYKAFLVNIEKA
;
A
#
# COMPACT_ATOMS: atom_id res chain seq x y z
N LEU A 1 -30.12 2.96 6.83
CA LEU A 1 -28.67 3.06 6.49
C LEU A 1 -27.83 2.31 7.49
N ILE A 2 -28.02 2.63 8.74
CA ILE A 2 -27.31 2.12 9.90
C ILE A 2 -27.43 0.59 10.05
N SER A 3 -28.49 0.00 9.53
CA SER A 3 -28.77 -1.44 9.63
C SER A 3 -28.02 -2.31 8.63
N LYS A 4 -27.37 -1.73 7.60
CA LYS A 4 -26.72 -2.53 6.55
C LYS A 4 -25.34 -3.05 6.93
N THR A 5 -24.59 -2.33 7.76
CA THR A 5 -23.19 -2.68 8.09
C THR A 5 -22.93 -2.41 9.56
N PRO A 6 -22.34 -3.35 10.32
CA PRO A 6 -21.88 -3.09 11.68
C PRO A 6 -20.83 -1.99 11.69
N THR A 7 -21.06 -0.98 12.50
CA THR A 7 -20.15 0.16 12.63
C THR A 7 -20.01 0.56 14.09
N SER A 8 -19.10 1.45 14.41
CA SER A 8 -18.98 2.05 15.73
C SER A 8 -19.97 3.19 16.00
N LEU A 9 -20.96 3.43 15.12
CA LEU A 9 -21.94 4.51 15.28
C LEU A 9 -22.64 4.51 16.61
N TRP A 10 -23.04 3.32 17.06
CA TRP A 10 -23.74 3.13 18.32
C TRP A 10 -22.83 2.96 19.54
N SER A 11 -21.52 2.79 19.30
CA SER A 11 -20.58 2.53 20.38
C SER A 11 -20.27 3.82 21.13
N TRP A 12 -20.03 3.71 22.43
CA TRP A 12 -19.61 4.80 23.27
C TRP A 12 -18.10 4.87 23.31
N ALA A 13 -17.55 6.04 22.98
CA ALA A 13 -16.15 6.33 23.18
C ALA A 13 -15.89 6.95 24.56
N GLU A 14 -14.67 6.81 25.05
CA GLU A 14 -14.20 7.58 26.20
C GLU A 14 -14.01 9.05 25.83
N ASP A 15 -13.86 9.89 26.85
CA ASP A 15 -13.68 11.32 26.63
C ASP A 15 -12.34 11.61 25.97
N PHE A 16 -12.38 12.51 25.01
CA PHE A 16 -11.21 13.15 24.45
C PHE A 16 -11.49 14.64 24.29
N THR A 17 -10.44 15.45 24.26
CA THR A 17 -10.55 16.88 23.93
C THR A 17 -9.93 17.16 22.59
N PHE A 18 -10.42 18.20 21.92
CA PHE A 18 -9.87 18.71 20.68
C PHE A 18 -9.86 20.24 20.73
N GLU A 19 -8.68 20.82 20.60
CA GLU A 19 -8.48 22.26 20.65
C GLU A 19 -7.38 22.67 19.69
N ASP A 20 -7.63 23.67 18.85
CA ASP A 20 -6.69 24.26 17.88
C ASP A 20 -5.87 23.23 17.09
N GLY A 21 -6.56 22.22 16.55
CA GLY A 21 -5.92 21.17 15.72
C GLY A 21 -5.26 20.04 16.50
N LEU A 22 -5.29 20.04 17.82
CA LEU A 22 -4.69 19.02 18.67
C LEU A 22 -5.74 18.23 19.44
N PHE A 23 -5.61 16.90 19.39
CA PHE A 23 -6.34 16.01 20.29
C PHE A 23 -5.61 15.86 21.62
N SER A 24 -6.34 15.44 22.66
CA SER A 24 -5.75 15.14 23.97
C SER A 24 -4.62 14.11 23.87
N GLY A 25 -3.63 14.24 24.75
CA GLY A 25 -2.48 13.32 24.79
C GLY A 25 -1.32 13.69 23.83
N TYR A 26 -1.35 14.86 23.19
CA TYR A 26 -0.26 15.29 22.33
C TYR A 26 1.02 15.61 23.11
N ASP A 27 2.12 14.96 22.75
CA ASP A 27 3.47 15.22 23.23
C ASP A 27 4.25 15.96 22.13
N ALA A 28 4.52 17.25 22.38
CA ALA A 28 5.17 18.12 21.39
C ALA A 28 6.65 17.78 21.15
N GLU A 29 7.36 17.23 22.16
CA GLU A 29 8.76 16.85 22.02
C GLU A 29 8.91 15.60 21.14
N LYS A 30 8.05 14.61 21.36
CA LYS A 30 8.03 13.37 20.59
C LYS A 30 7.24 13.47 19.28
N ARG A 31 6.44 14.53 19.11
CA ARG A 31 5.49 14.69 18.00
C ARG A 31 4.58 13.44 17.85
N GLN A 32 4.01 13.01 18.95
CA GLN A 32 3.18 11.80 19.04
C GLN A 32 2.02 12.02 20.00
N TYR A 33 1.01 11.18 19.90
CA TYR A 33 -0.11 11.14 20.84
C TYR A 33 0.01 9.98 21.82
N ASP A 34 -0.22 10.23 23.09
CA ASP A 34 -0.64 9.22 24.05
C ASP A 34 -2.13 8.91 23.81
N LYS A 35 -2.41 7.69 23.41
CA LYS A 35 -3.75 7.23 23.00
C LYS A 35 -4.45 6.43 24.10
N SER A 36 -3.90 6.36 25.29
CA SER A 36 -4.42 5.55 26.40
C SER A 36 -5.85 5.92 26.79
N SER A 37 -6.25 7.18 26.55
CA SER A 37 -7.62 7.66 26.79
C SER A 37 -8.57 7.50 25.59
N TRP A 38 -8.12 7.01 24.43
CA TRP A 38 -8.97 6.88 23.24
C TRP A 38 -9.48 5.47 23.10
N ASN A 39 -10.46 5.08 23.93
CA ASN A 39 -11.02 3.73 23.89
C ASN A 39 -12.53 3.78 23.66
N TYR A 40 -13.08 2.63 23.24
CA TYR A 40 -14.50 2.39 23.39
C TYR A 40 -14.77 2.01 24.83
N GLN A 41 -15.96 2.38 25.34
CA GLN A 41 -16.45 1.85 26.59
C GLN A 41 -17.01 0.45 26.36
N PHE A 42 -16.69 -0.48 27.25
CA PHE A 42 -17.14 -1.85 27.20
C PHE A 42 -18.11 -2.15 28.33
N ASP A 43 -19.04 -3.07 28.08
CA ASP A 43 -19.90 -3.62 29.11
C ASP A 43 -19.20 -4.76 29.90
N GLU A 44 -19.91 -5.35 30.85
CA GLU A 44 -19.39 -6.44 31.68
C GLU A 44 -19.03 -7.72 30.91
N ASN A 45 -19.54 -7.87 29.69
CA ASN A 45 -19.28 -9.02 28.81
C ASN A 45 -18.16 -8.74 27.79
N GLY A 46 -17.58 -7.53 27.82
CA GLY A 46 -16.52 -7.13 26.89
C GLY A 46 -17.04 -6.65 25.54
N TYR A 47 -18.33 -6.36 25.39
CA TYR A 47 -18.88 -5.74 24.19
C TYR A 47 -18.83 -4.22 24.30
N ALA A 48 -18.57 -3.55 23.20
CA ALA A 48 -18.66 -2.09 23.16
C ALA A 48 -20.09 -1.64 23.53
N LYS A 49 -20.20 -0.75 24.53
CA LYS A 49 -21.50 -0.15 24.91
C LYS A 49 -22.14 0.49 23.70
N ARG A 50 -23.46 0.35 23.59
CA ARG A 50 -24.25 0.82 22.44
C ARG A 50 -25.36 1.74 22.88
N ASP A 51 -25.64 2.71 22.04
CA ASP A 51 -26.83 3.57 22.13
C ASP A 51 -27.63 3.44 20.83
N ASP A 52 -28.62 2.58 20.83
CA ASP A 52 -29.45 2.32 19.65
C ASP A 52 -30.34 3.53 19.29
N THR A 53 -30.46 4.52 20.18
CA THR A 53 -31.18 5.77 19.94
C THR A 53 -30.34 6.86 19.32
N LEU A 54 -29.02 6.75 19.39
CA LEU A 54 -28.03 7.74 18.94
C LEU A 54 -28.20 9.11 19.65
N THR A 55 -28.70 9.13 20.86
CA THR A 55 -28.97 10.36 21.64
C THR A 55 -27.88 10.66 22.66
N ASP A 56 -27.12 9.67 23.11
CA ASP A 56 -26.05 9.87 24.07
C ASP A 56 -24.94 10.74 23.49
N PRO A 57 -24.49 11.79 24.16
CA PRO A 57 -23.44 12.68 23.66
C PRO A 57 -22.09 11.97 23.47
N ARG A 58 -21.84 10.84 24.13
CA ARG A 58 -20.62 10.03 24.00
C ARG A 58 -20.71 8.95 22.94
N CYS A 59 -21.89 8.77 22.32
CA CYS A 59 -22.03 7.93 21.16
C CYS A 59 -21.14 8.46 20.02
N VAL A 60 -20.39 7.57 19.36
CA VAL A 60 -19.45 7.95 18.30
C VAL A 60 -20.12 8.79 17.20
N TRP A 61 -21.39 8.52 16.89
CA TRP A 61 -22.17 9.33 15.96
C TRP A 61 -22.27 10.80 16.36
N ASN A 62 -22.53 11.09 17.63
CA ASN A 62 -22.65 12.46 18.13
C ASN A 62 -21.28 13.14 18.23
N LEU A 63 -20.26 12.41 18.66
CA LEU A 63 -18.87 12.90 18.67
C LEU A 63 -18.39 13.24 17.25
N LEU A 64 -18.68 12.39 16.27
CA LEU A 64 -18.33 12.64 14.87
C LEU A 64 -19.06 13.88 14.33
N LYS A 65 -20.38 13.99 14.56
CA LYS A 65 -21.14 15.19 14.17
C LYS A 65 -20.57 16.48 14.77
N GLN A 66 -20.24 16.46 16.04
CA GLN A 66 -19.61 17.59 16.70
C GLN A 66 -18.25 17.92 16.08
N HIS A 67 -17.41 16.92 15.85
CA HIS A 67 -16.09 17.11 15.27
C HIS A 67 -16.16 17.71 13.87
N VAL A 68 -17.04 17.22 12.99
CA VAL A 68 -17.16 17.68 11.60
C VAL A 68 -18.02 18.95 11.45
N SER A 69 -18.67 19.43 12.50
CA SER A 69 -19.55 20.60 12.43
C SER A 69 -18.84 21.88 11.98
N ARG A 70 -17.53 21.95 12.15
CA ARG A 70 -16.67 23.07 11.71
C ARG A 70 -16.53 23.14 10.19
N TYR A 71 -16.72 22.02 9.49
CA TYR A 71 -16.58 21.93 8.03
C TYR A 71 -17.89 22.25 7.35
N THR A 72 -18.37 23.49 7.51
CA THR A 72 -19.53 23.94 6.75
C THR A 72 -19.19 24.04 5.27
N PRO A 73 -20.17 24.00 4.36
CA PRO A 73 -19.90 24.14 2.92
C PRO A 73 -19.11 25.41 2.57
N GLU A 74 -19.35 26.50 3.30
CA GLU A 74 -18.62 27.77 3.14
C GLU A 74 -17.16 27.64 3.58
N VAL A 75 -16.90 26.93 4.66
CA VAL A 75 -15.53 26.65 5.14
C VAL A 75 -14.80 25.76 4.13
N VAL A 76 -15.46 24.74 3.61
CA VAL A 76 -14.88 23.86 2.58
C VAL A 76 -14.51 24.66 1.32
N GLU A 77 -15.42 25.51 0.81
CA GLU A 77 -15.12 26.40 -0.31
C GLU A 77 -13.91 27.31 -0.01
N ASN A 78 -13.86 27.91 1.17
CA ASN A 78 -12.81 28.83 1.57
C ASN A 78 -11.43 28.15 1.70
N ILE A 79 -11.39 26.87 2.09
CA ILE A 79 -10.13 26.10 2.26
C ILE A 79 -9.69 25.45 0.96
N CYS A 80 -10.61 24.85 0.22
CA CYS A 80 -10.29 24.06 -0.98
C CYS A 80 -10.33 24.87 -2.28
N GLY A 81 -11.01 26.04 -2.27
CA GLY A 81 -11.28 26.78 -3.49
C GLY A 81 -12.30 26.10 -4.41
N THR A 82 -12.92 25.01 -3.97
CA THR A 82 -14.00 24.35 -4.73
C THR A 82 -15.31 25.08 -4.52
N PRO A 83 -16.03 25.48 -5.58
CA PRO A 83 -17.31 26.18 -5.43
C PRO A 83 -18.29 25.39 -4.57
N LYS A 84 -18.94 26.07 -3.63
CA LYS A 84 -19.91 25.47 -2.70
C LYS A 84 -20.99 24.66 -3.41
N ALA A 85 -21.49 25.17 -4.55
CA ALA A 85 -22.53 24.48 -5.31
C ALA A 85 -22.07 23.12 -5.85
N ASP A 86 -20.82 23.04 -6.35
CA ASP A 86 -20.24 21.81 -6.87
C ASP A 86 -19.98 20.82 -5.73
N PHE A 87 -19.47 21.29 -4.60
CA PHE A 87 -19.28 20.47 -3.40
C PHE A 87 -20.61 19.86 -2.94
N LEU A 88 -21.66 20.67 -2.80
CA LEU A 88 -22.99 20.20 -2.39
C LEU A 88 -23.57 19.19 -3.40
N LYS A 89 -23.33 19.39 -4.70
CA LYS A 89 -23.76 18.44 -5.72
C LYS A 89 -23.10 17.07 -5.56
N VAL A 90 -21.80 17.04 -5.27
CA VAL A 90 -21.08 15.79 -4.95
C VAL A 90 -21.65 15.12 -3.70
N CYS A 91 -21.92 15.90 -2.65
CA CYS A 91 -22.53 15.39 -1.41
C CYS A 91 -23.92 14.76 -1.69
N GLU A 92 -24.77 15.42 -2.51
CA GLU A 92 -26.08 14.92 -2.89
C GLU A 92 -25.98 13.58 -3.64
N VAL A 93 -25.08 13.49 -4.62
CA VAL A 93 -24.85 12.27 -5.39
C VAL A 93 -24.39 11.13 -4.49
N LEU A 94 -23.43 11.38 -3.61
CA LEU A 94 -22.94 10.37 -2.66
C LEU A 94 -24.07 9.92 -1.71
N ALA A 95 -24.83 10.86 -1.13
CA ALA A 95 -25.93 10.56 -0.22
C ALA A 95 -27.02 9.70 -0.90
N SER A 96 -27.26 9.91 -2.20
CA SER A 96 -28.25 9.14 -2.96
C SER A 96 -27.94 7.65 -3.06
N THR A 97 -26.69 7.27 -2.82
CA THR A 97 -26.21 5.85 -2.88
C THR A 97 -26.37 5.11 -1.57
N SER A 98 -27.01 5.71 -0.58
CA SER A 98 -27.33 5.08 0.69
C SER A 98 -28.55 4.12 0.61
N ALA A 99 -29.27 4.11 -0.49
CA ALA A 99 -30.44 3.24 -0.70
C ALA A 99 -30.01 1.77 -0.88
N ALA A 100 -30.94 0.85 -0.60
CA ALA A 100 -30.68 -0.59 -0.65
C ALA A 100 -30.27 -1.08 -2.04
N ASP A 101 -30.80 -0.46 -3.09
CA ASP A 101 -30.60 -0.78 -4.50
C ASP A 101 -29.47 0.03 -5.17
N ARG A 102 -28.80 0.89 -4.42
CA ARG A 102 -27.77 1.80 -4.95
C ARG A 102 -26.52 1.73 -4.09
N THR A 103 -25.37 1.77 -4.74
CA THR A 103 -24.06 1.79 -4.09
C THR A 103 -23.12 2.74 -4.80
N THR A 104 -22.13 3.21 -4.06
CA THR A 104 -20.97 3.94 -4.58
C THR A 104 -19.72 3.16 -4.27
N THR A 105 -18.74 3.20 -5.15
CA THR A 105 -17.37 2.80 -4.86
C THR A 105 -16.43 3.98 -5.01
N PHE A 106 -15.46 4.10 -4.11
CA PHE A 106 -14.36 5.02 -4.28
C PHE A 106 -13.20 4.31 -4.99
N LEU A 107 -12.74 4.90 -6.07
CA LEU A 107 -11.53 4.48 -6.78
C LEU A 107 -10.46 5.53 -6.53
N TYR A 108 -9.33 5.13 -6.00
CA TYR A 108 -8.23 6.07 -5.73
C TYR A 108 -6.87 5.48 -6.09
N ALA A 109 -5.91 6.35 -6.25
CA ALA A 109 -4.52 6.00 -6.42
C ALA A 109 -3.63 7.07 -5.74
N LEU A 110 -2.50 7.39 -6.33
CA LEU A 110 -1.45 8.20 -5.72
C LEU A 110 -1.83 9.67 -5.47
N GLY A 111 -2.87 10.19 -6.15
CA GLY A 111 -3.39 11.54 -5.88
C GLY A 111 -3.87 11.75 -4.45
N TRP A 112 -4.36 10.69 -3.81
CA TRP A 112 -4.80 10.71 -2.41
C TRP A 112 -3.72 10.26 -1.44
N THR A 113 -2.84 9.34 -1.85
CA THR A 113 -1.83 8.76 -0.95
C THR A 113 -0.60 9.63 -0.78
N GLN A 114 -0.19 10.36 -1.82
CA GLN A 114 1.05 11.12 -1.85
C GLN A 114 0.91 12.51 -1.25
N HIS A 115 0.36 12.58 -0.04
CA HIS A 115 0.24 13.74 0.82
C HIS A 115 0.70 13.41 2.23
N THR A 116 1.13 14.40 2.99
CA THR A 116 1.49 14.23 4.40
C THR A 116 0.32 13.80 5.29
N VAL A 117 -0.90 13.88 4.77
CA VAL A 117 -2.16 13.41 5.39
C VAL A 117 -2.87 12.34 4.55
N GLY A 118 -2.12 11.62 3.71
CA GLY A 118 -2.68 10.66 2.75
C GLY A 118 -3.49 9.54 3.39
N ALA A 119 -3.03 8.98 4.50
CA ALA A 119 -3.77 7.96 5.25
C ALA A 119 -5.12 8.48 5.76
N GLN A 120 -5.19 9.72 6.24
CA GLN A 120 -6.44 10.35 6.68
C GLN A 120 -7.42 10.59 5.51
N ASN A 121 -6.92 11.01 4.35
CA ASN A 121 -7.72 11.17 3.15
C ASN A 121 -8.43 9.85 2.79
N ILE A 122 -7.69 8.75 2.74
CA ILE A 122 -8.22 7.42 2.40
C ILE A 122 -9.18 6.91 3.48
N ARG A 123 -8.82 7.10 4.75
CA ARG A 123 -9.69 6.75 5.88
C ARG A 123 -11.04 7.45 5.81
N THR A 124 -11.06 8.73 5.41
CA THR A 124 -12.31 9.50 5.26
C THR A 124 -13.22 8.87 4.21
N MET A 125 -12.70 8.39 3.09
CA MET A 125 -13.49 7.64 2.10
C MET A 125 -14.08 6.36 2.70
N ALA A 126 -13.30 5.61 3.47
CA ALA A 126 -13.79 4.40 4.14
C ALA A 126 -14.89 4.73 5.18
N MET A 127 -14.75 5.82 5.92
CA MET A 127 -15.78 6.30 6.86
C MET A 127 -17.09 6.65 6.13
N ILE A 128 -17.01 7.34 4.99
CA ILE A 128 -18.19 7.66 4.16
C ILE A 128 -18.87 6.37 3.70
N GLN A 129 -18.11 5.36 3.25
CA GLN A 129 -18.68 4.07 2.84
C GLN A 129 -19.36 3.31 3.99
N LEU A 130 -18.80 3.37 5.20
CA LEU A 130 -19.46 2.83 6.39
C LEU A 130 -20.77 3.57 6.70
N LEU A 131 -20.76 4.90 6.63
CA LEU A 131 -21.96 5.73 6.86
C LEU A 131 -23.05 5.49 5.82
N LEU A 132 -22.68 5.26 4.56
CA LEU A 132 -23.60 4.97 3.46
C LEU A 132 -24.09 3.50 3.45
N GLY A 133 -23.47 2.61 4.25
CA GLY A 133 -23.78 1.18 4.29
C GLY A 133 -23.36 0.43 3.03
N ASN A 134 -22.31 0.88 2.33
CA ASN A 134 -21.86 0.32 1.06
C ASN A 134 -20.78 -0.76 1.20
N MET A 135 -20.21 -0.94 2.40
CA MET A 135 -19.22 -1.98 2.64
C MET A 135 -19.85 -3.38 2.54
N GLY A 136 -19.23 -4.26 1.76
CA GLY A 136 -19.73 -5.61 1.51
C GLY A 136 -20.92 -5.71 0.54
N MET A 137 -21.34 -4.58 -0.04
CA MET A 137 -22.37 -4.54 -1.07
C MET A 137 -21.75 -4.70 -2.45
N ALA A 138 -22.44 -5.36 -3.38
CA ALA A 138 -21.99 -5.42 -4.78
C ALA A 138 -21.91 -4.02 -5.39
N GLY A 139 -20.70 -3.64 -5.86
CA GLY A 139 -20.38 -2.31 -6.38
C GLY A 139 -20.13 -1.25 -5.30
N GLY A 140 -20.03 -1.62 -4.03
CA GLY A 140 -19.58 -0.77 -2.94
C GLY A 140 -18.09 -0.92 -2.64
N GLY A 141 -17.60 -0.13 -1.70
CA GLY A 141 -16.25 -0.27 -1.18
C GLY A 141 -15.27 0.85 -1.54
N VAL A 142 -14.02 0.66 -1.17
CA VAL A 142 -12.91 1.57 -1.46
C VAL A 142 -11.81 0.76 -2.15
N ASN A 143 -11.42 1.18 -3.34
CA ASN A 143 -10.50 0.43 -4.20
C ASN A 143 -9.25 1.24 -4.51
N ALA A 144 -8.11 0.76 -4.03
CA ALA A 144 -6.81 1.26 -4.41
C ALA A 144 -6.45 0.73 -5.82
N LEU A 145 -6.46 1.59 -6.82
CA LEU A 145 -6.01 1.23 -8.16
C LEU A 145 -4.49 1.18 -8.18
N ARG A 146 -3.95 -0.03 -8.21
CA ARG A 146 -2.50 -0.25 -8.18
C ARG A 146 -1.89 0.22 -9.52
N GLY A 147 -0.87 1.09 -9.45
CA GLY A 147 -0.24 1.63 -10.65
C GLY A 147 0.75 0.66 -11.30
N HIS A 148 1.56 0.00 -10.48
CA HIS A 148 2.53 -0.99 -10.95
C HIS A 148 1.87 -2.33 -11.26
N SER A 149 2.23 -2.94 -12.39
CA SER A 149 1.88 -4.35 -12.63
C SER A 149 2.49 -5.22 -11.52
N ASN A 150 1.70 -6.14 -11.01
CA ASN A 150 2.06 -7.06 -9.93
C ASN A 150 2.50 -6.43 -8.58
N ILE A 151 2.26 -5.13 -8.33
CA ILE A 151 2.57 -4.57 -7.01
C ILE A 151 1.76 -5.28 -5.90
N GLN A 152 0.57 -5.74 -6.20
CA GLN A 152 -0.23 -6.54 -5.28
C GLN A 152 0.46 -7.87 -4.96
N GLY A 153 0.92 -8.60 -5.98
CA GLY A 153 1.64 -9.86 -5.80
C GLY A 153 2.97 -9.69 -5.06
N LEU A 154 3.70 -8.63 -5.33
CA LEU A 154 4.94 -8.33 -4.62
C LEU A 154 4.71 -8.10 -3.12
N THR A 155 3.66 -7.36 -2.75
CA THR A 155 3.31 -7.18 -1.33
C THR A 155 2.78 -8.45 -0.69
N ASP A 156 2.03 -9.28 -1.42
CA ASP A 156 1.58 -10.61 -0.98
C ASP A 156 2.78 -11.52 -0.65
N LEU A 157 3.87 -11.40 -1.38
CA LEU A 157 5.11 -12.16 -1.20
C LEU A 157 6.12 -11.52 -0.22
N GLY A 158 5.71 -10.51 0.53
CA GLY A 158 6.48 -9.98 1.66
C GLY A 158 7.56 -8.96 1.32
N LEU A 159 7.40 -8.16 0.24
CA LEU A 159 8.35 -7.08 -0.10
C LEU A 159 8.29 -5.84 0.80
N LEU A 160 7.50 -5.86 1.85
CA LEU A 160 7.53 -4.82 2.88
C LEU A 160 8.59 -5.17 3.94
N SER A 161 9.32 -4.19 4.42
CA SER A 161 10.48 -4.39 5.32
C SER A 161 10.17 -5.10 6.64
N THR A 162 8.91 -5.13 7.05
CA THR A 162 8.43 -5.76 8.29
C THR A 162 7.50 -6.95 8.05
N SER A 163 7.42 -7.46 6.83
CA SER A 163 6.53 -8.55 6.46
C SER A 163 7.29 -9.78 5.98
N LEU A 164 6.78 -10.94 6.37
CA LEU A 164 6.98 -12.22 5.69
C LEU A 164 5.91 -12.39 4.60
N THR A 165 6.00 -13.44 3.83
CA THR A 165 5.01 -13.77 2.80
C THR A 165 3.62 -13.95 3.40
N GLY A 166 2.58 -13.65 2.62
CA GLY A 166 1.19 -13.77 3.07
C GLY A 166 0.83 -12.81 4.20
N TYR A 167 1.51 -11.68 4.31
CA TYR A 167 1.31 -10.66 5.35
C TYR A 167 1.56 -11.16 6.78
N LEU A 168 2.34 -12.23 6.95
CA LEU A 168 2.84 -12.58 8.27
C LEU A 168 3.85 -11.53 8.71
N THR A 169 3.90 -11.27 10.00
CA THR A 169 4.79 -10.24 10.56
C THR A 169 6.20 -10.77 10.66
N LEU A 170 7.19 -10.05 10.17
CA LEU A 170 8.59 -10.35 10.46
C LEU A 170 8.83 -10.15 11.97
N PRO A 171 9.47 -11.10 12.70
CA PRO A 171 9.72 -10.93 14.11
C PRO A 171 10.55 -9.69 14.43
N SER A 172 10.23 -8.99 15.51
CA SER A 172 11.08 -7.93 16.04
C SER A 172 12.12 -8.51 17.01
N GLU A 173 13.22 -7.80 17.24
CA GLU A 173 14.23 -8.20 18.22
C GLU A 173 13.71 -8.31 19.66
N LYS A 174 12.58 -7.65 19.97
CA LYS A 174 11.88 -7.75 21.26
C LYS A 174 11.14 -9.08 21.45
N GLN A 175 10.91 -9.81 20.37
CA GLN A 175 10.27 -11.13 20.39
C GLN A 175 11.35 -12.20 20.41
N THR A 176 11.78 -12.55 21.61
CA THR A 176 12.94 -13.45 21.82
C THR A 176 12.64 -14.92 21.63
N ASP A 177 11.33 -15.29 21.64
CA ASP A 177 10.85 -16.67 21.54
C ASP A 177 9.58 -16.77 20.68
N LEU A 178 9.32 -17.97 20.18
CA LEU A 178 8.18 -18.27 19.34
C LEU A 178 6.83 -18.01 20.05
N GLN A 179 6.73 -18.29 21.35
CA GLN A 179 5.48 -18.14 22.09
C GLN A 179 5.06 -16.67 22.19
N SER A 180 5.99 -15.76 22.47
CA SER A 180 5.73 -14.31 22.49
C SER A 180 5.31 -13.79 21.14
N TYR A 181 5.97 -14.25 20.07
CA TYR A 181 5.63 -13.92 18.69
C TYR A 181 4.23 -14.42 18.29
N MET A 182 3.93 -15.69 18.58
CA MET A 182 2.59 -16.26 18.29
C MET A 182 1.48 -15.53 19.06
N THR A 183 1.71 -15.23 20.34
CA THR A 183 0.73 -14.51 21.17
C THR A 183 0.42 -13.13 20.62
N ALA A 184 1.44 -12.41 20.12
CA ALA A 184 1.27 -11.07 19.55
C ALA A 184 0.50 -11.07 18.23
N ASN A 185 0.59 -12.17 17.45
CA ASN A 185 0.05 -12.22 16.09
C ASN A 185 -1.21 -13.09 15.93
N THR A 186 -1.61 -13.82 16.98
CA THR A 186 -2.82 -14.67 16.96
C THR A 186 -3.93 -14.02 17.76
N PRO A 187 -4.86 -13.33 17.10
CA PRO A 187 -5.97 -12.67 17.82
C PRO A 187 -6.89 -13.69 18.46
N LYS A 188 -7.38 -13.36 19.65
CA LYS A 188 -8.42 -14.11 20.34
C LYS A 188 -9.78 -13.49 20.02
N ALA A 189 -10.77 -14.33 19.76
CA ALA A 189 -12.14 -13.86 19.62
C ALA A 189 -12.61 -13.26 20.96
N THR A 190 -13.27 -12.11 20.90
CA THR A 190 -13.92 -11.47 22.05
C THR A 190 -15.39 -11.86 22.14
N LEU A 191 -15.99 -12.27 21.02
CA LEU A 191 -17.38 -12.69 20.92
C LEU A 191 -17.45 -14.18 20.61
N PRO A 192 -18.48 -14.92 21.12
CA PRO A 192 -18.74 -16.30 20.74
C PRO A 192 -18.88 -16.43 19.22
N ASP A 193 -18.33 -17.49 18.65
CA ASP A 193 -18.42 -17.83 17.21
C ASP A 193 -17.87 -16.77 16.23
N GLN A 194 -17.11 -15.80 16.72
CA GLN A 194 -16.46 -14.80 15.90
C GLN A 194 -15.44 -15.46 14.98
N VAL A 195 -15.49 -15.13 13.68
CA VAL A 195 -14.56 -15.62 12.67
C VAL A 195 -13.43 -14.60 12.47
N ASN A 196 -12.20 -15.08 12.62
CA ASN A 196 -11.01 -14.31 12.28
C ASN A 196 -10.00 -15.22 11.58
N TYR A 197 -9.60 -14.88 10.35
CA TYR A 197 -8.62 -15.69 9.61
C TYR A 197 -7.26 -15.77 10.31
N TRP A 198 -6.87 -14.73 11.02
CA TRP A 198 -5.62 -14.66 11.76
C TRP A 198 -5.58 -15.56 13.00
N SER A 199 -6.71 -16.11 13.44
CA SER A 199 -6.72 -17.16 14.45
C SER A 199 -5.99 -18.44 13.98
N ASN A 200 -5.77 -18.60 12.66
CA ASN A 200 -4.98 -19.66 12.06
C ASN A 200 -3.49 -19.27 11.88
N TYR A 201 -3.04 -18.18 12.49
CA TYR A 201 -1.66 -17.70 12.36
C TYR A 201 -0.58 -18.79 12.60
N PRO A 202 -0.71 -19.65 13.64
CA PRO A 202 0.22 -20.75 13.85
C PRO A 202 0.33 -21.70 12.65
N LYS A 203 -0.78 -22.03 12.01
CA LYS A 203 -0.81 -22.91 10.83
C LYS A 203 -0.09 -22.29 9.64
N PHE A 204 -0.31 -20.99 9.42
CA PHE A 204 0.35 -20.25 8.35
C PHE A 204 1.86 -20.15 8.59
N PHE A 205 2.25 -19.81 9.80
CA PHE A 205 3.64 -19.67 10.17
C PHE A 205 4.40 -20.99 10.10
N VAL A 206 3.87 -22.06 10.71
CA VAL A 206 4.56 -23.37 10.69
C VAL A 206 4.70 -23.90 9.26
N SER A 207 3.65 -23.77 8.43
CA SER A 207 3.71 -24.17 7.03
C SER A 207 4.74 -23.33 6.24
N LEU A 208 4.88 -22.03 6.53
CA LEU A 208 5.93 -21.19 5.95
C LEU A 208 7.33 -21.67 6.34
N MET A 209 7.54 -21.95 7.64
CA MET A 209 8.85 -22.41 8.13
C MET A 209 9.21 -23.78 7.55
N LYS A 210 8.22 -24.66 7.34
CA LYS A 210 8.41 -25.94 6.64
C LYS A 210 8.75 -25.74 5.15
N SER A 211 8.23 -24.70 4.50
CA SER A 211 8.64 -24.34 3.14
C SER A 211 10.08 -23.81 3.12
N PHE A 212 10.43 -22.92 4.04
CA PHE A 212 11.76 -22.30 4.08
C PHE A 212 12.88 -23.25 4.47
N TYR A 213 12.65 -24.15 5.44
CA TYR A 213 13.69 -24.95 6.08
C TYR A 213 13.47 -26.47 5.99
N GLY A 214 12.42 -26.91 5.31
CA GLY A 214 12.15 -28.33 5.08
C GLY A 214 12.21 -29.17 6.37
N ASP A 215 12.99 -30.24 6.33
CA ASP A 215 13.17 -31.14 7.47
C ASP A 215 13.98 -30.53 8.61
N ALA A 216 14.71 -29.42 8.40
CA ALA A 216 15.42 -28.74 9.46
C ALA A 216 14.48 -28.02 10.43
N ALA A 217 13.30 -27.55 9.97
CA ALA A 217 12.29 -26.95 10.84
C ALA A 217 11.51 -28.02 11.59
N GLN A 218 11.74 -28.14 12.90
CA GLN A 218 11.13 -29.09 13.79
C GLN A 218 10.53 -28.38 15.00
N LYS A 219 9.57 -29.03 15.67
CA LYS A 219 8.93 -28.49 16.89
C LYS A 219 9.96 -28.20 17.99
N GLU A 220 10.96 -29.06 18.12
CA GLU A 220 12.03 -29.02 19.13
C GLU A 220 12.95 -27.81 19.00
N ASN A 221 13.00 -27.17 17.81
CA ASN A 221 13.75 -25.94 17.53
C ASN A 221 12.85 -24.75 17.19
N ASP A 222 11.62 -24.76 17.71
CA ASP A 222 10.62 -23.71 17.43
C ASP A 222 10.40 -23.47 15.93
N TRP A 223 10.43 -24.53 15.13
CA TRP A 223 10.30 -24.48 13.68
C TRP A 223 11.35 -23.62 12.97
N GLY A 224 12.50 -23.39 13.61
CA GLY A 224 13.54 -22.51 13.09
C GLY A 224 13.24 -21.02 13.27
N PHE A 225 12.36 -20.63 14.17
CA PHE A 225 12.01 -19.23 14.46
C PHE A 225 13.24 -18.34 14.66
N ASN A 226 14.27 -18.84 15.33
CA ASN A 226 15.51 -18.10 15.60
C ASN A 226 16.42 -17.95 14.36
N TRP A 227 16.11 -18.59 13.24
CA TRP A 227 16.81 -18.43 11.97
C TRP A 227 16.24 -17.28 11.14
N LEU A 228 15.05 -16.78 11.48
CA LEU A 228 14.47 -15.62 10.82
C LEU A 228 15.24 -14.35 11.22
N PRO A 229 15.45 -13.41 10.28
CA PRO A 229 15.93 -12.09 10.63
C PRO A 229 14.91 -11.40 11.54
N LYS A 230 15.41 -10.54 12.42
CA LYS A 230 14.59 -9.76 13.35
C LYS A 230 14.81 -8.28 13.09
N TRP A 231 13.73 -7.52 13.01
CA TRP A 231 13.83 -6.08 12.80
C TRP A 231 13.94 -5.35 14.16
N ASP A 232 14.78 -4.34 14.19
CA ASP A 232 15.00 -3.46 15.35
C ASP A 232 14.10 -2.22 15.30
N GLN A 233 13.82 -1.73 14.11
CA GLN A 233 13.04 -0.52 13.86
C GLN A 233 12.45 -0.52 12.44
N SER A 234 11.46 0.33 12.21
CA SER A 234 10.91 0.51 10.86
C SER A 234 11.87 1.29 9.97
N TYR A 235 12.11 0.76 8.77
CA TYR A 235 12.93 1.37 7.71
C TYR A 235 12.02 1.78 6.55
N ASP A 236 11.68 3.06 6.52
CA ASP A 236 11.02 3.66 5.37
C ASP A 236 12.02 4.36 4.45
N VAL A 237 11.57 4.75 3.27
CA VAL A 237 12.42 5.31 2.23
C VAL A 237 13.13 6.60 2.66
N ILE A 238 12.45 7.48 3.39
CA ILE A 238 13.03 8.76 3.82
C ILE A 238 14.12 8.50 4.85
N LYS A 239 13.85 7.65 5.84
CA LYS A 239 14.80 7.24 6.87
C LYS A 239 16.02 6.57 6.25
N TYR A 240 15.79 5.59 5.36
CA TYR A 240 16.87 4.81 4.76
C TYR A 240 17.86 5.68 3.98
N PHE A 241 17.37 6.63 3.19
CA PHE A 241 18.25 7.56 2.46
C PHE A 241 18.92 8.59 3.37
N ASN A 242 18.33 8.95 4.51
CA ASN A 242 19.03 9.73 5.54
C ASN A 242 20.18 8.95 6.18
N MET A 243 19.98 7.68 6.51
CA MET A 243 21.04 6.79 7.02
C MET A 243 22.15 6.62 5.97
N MET A 244 21.79 6.42 4.71
CA MET A 244 22.74 6.32 3.59
C MET A 244 23.56 7.61 3.43
N ALA A 245 22.93 8.77 3.50
CA ALA A 245 23.59 10.08 3.44
C ALA A 245 24.62 10.27 4.58
N LYS A 246 24.38 9.66 5.74
CA LYS A 246 25.29 9.63 6.91
C LYS A 246 26.39 8.58 6.80
N GLY A 247 26.37 7.72 5.79
CA GLY A 247 27.34 6.63 5.62
C GLY A 247 27.08 5.41 6.53
N GLU A 248 25.90 5.32 7.12
CA GLU A 248 25.48 4.19 7.97
C GLU A 248 25.11 2.95 7.14
N VAL A 249 24.89 3.11 5.83
CA VAL A 249 24.58 2.06 4.87
C VAL A 249 25.77 1.90 3.94
N THR A 250 26.30 0.70 3.81
CA THR A 250 27.49 0.43 2.98
C THR A 250 27.17 -0.21 1.63
N GLY A 251 26.06 -0.94 1.51
CA GLY A 251 25.64 -1.60 0.27
C GLY A 251 24.15 -1.43 0.02
N TYR A 252 23.78 -1.39 -1.26
CA TYR A 252 22.39 -1.29 -1.69
C TYR A 252 22.13 -2.18 -2.89
N ILE A 253 21.14 -3.05 -2.78
CA ILE A 253 20.65 -3.86 -3.91
C ILE A 253 19.36 -3.22 -4.42
N CYS A 254 19.37 -2.78 -5.68
CA CYS A 254 18.25 -2.14 -6.35
C CYS A 254 17.75 -3.05 -7.46
N GLN A 255 16.59 -3.67 -7.26
CA GLN A 255 16.00 -4.62 -8.19
C GLN A 255 14.71 -4.05 -8.79
N GLY A 256 14.69 -3.92 -10.13
CA GLY A 256 13.51 -3.47 -10.88
C GLY A 256 12.99 -2.09 -10.47
N PHE A 257 13.85 -1.19 -10.00
CA PHE A 257 13.45 0.07 -9.41
C PHE A 257 14.42 1.22 -9.74
N ASN A 258 13.90 2.43 -9.86
CA ASN A 258 14.67 3.64 -10.20
C ASN A 258 14.53 4.72 -9.11
N PRO A 259 15.18 4.58 -7.93
CA PRO A 259 15.07 5.51 -6.82
C PRO A 259 15.49 6.95 -7.17
N VAL A 260 16.47 7.15 -8.03
CA VAL A 260 16.92 8.51 -8.45
C VAL A 260 15.77 9.28 -9.11
N ALA A 261 14.94 8.62 -9.91
CA ALA A 261 13.80 9.25 -10.55
C ALA A 261 12.52 9.23 -9.70
N SER A 262 12.36 8.22 -8.84
CA SER A 262 11.09 7.95 -8.13
C SER A 262 11.01 8.58 -6.75
N PHE A 263 12.13 8.78 -6.04
CA PHE A 263 12.12 9.32 -4.69
C PHE A 263 12.24 10.84 -4.64
N PRO A 264 11.81 11.48 -3.54
CA PRO A 264 11.84 12.92 -3.42
C PRO A 264 13.27 13.45 -3.31
N ASP A 265 13.46 14.69 -3.69
CA ASP A 265 14.76 15.37 -3.64
C ASP A 265 15.88 14.58 -4.36
N LYS A 266 15.80 14.50 -5.68
CA LYS A 266 16.74 13.77 -6.53
C LYS A 266 18.21 14.04 -6.15
N ASN A 267 18.55 15.29 -5.85
CA ASN A 267 19.92 15.66 -5.50
C ASN A 267 20.39 15.00 -4.21
N LYS A 268 19.51 14.90 -3.21
CA LYS A 268 19.76 14.15 -1.97
C LYS A 268 19.94 12.66 -2.25
N ILE A 269 19.11 12.07 -3.11
CA ILE A 269 19.21 10.64 -3.47
C ILE A 269 20.57 10.35 -4.10
N VAL A 270 20.99 11.13 -5.09
CA VAL A 270 22.29 10.97 -5.75
C VAL A 270 23.45 11.13 -4.75
N ALA A 271 23.39 12.15 -3.89
CA ALA A 271 24.40 12.35 -2.85
C ALA A 271 24.45 11.17 -1.85
N SER A 272 23.31 10.57 -1.53
CA SER A 272 23.22 9.39 -0.66
C SER A 272 23.85 8.16 -1.30
N LEU A 273 23.51 7.87 -2.56
CA LEU A 273 24.08 6.76 -3.32
C LEU A 273 25.62 6.89 -3.46
N SER A 274 26.13 8.12 -3.53
CA SER A 274 27.57 8.41 -3.61
C SER A 274 28.34 8.09 -2.31
N LYS A 275 27.66 7.76 -1.21
CA LYS A 275 28.26 7.34 0.06
C LYS A 275 28.39 5.83 0.22
N LEU A 276 27.79 5.06 -0.67
CA LEU A 276 27.85 3.60 -0.66
C LEU A 276 29.27 3.11 -1.03
N LYS A 277 29.64 1.94 -0.52
CA LYS A 277 30.77 1.17 -1.04
C LYS A 277 30.36 0.36 -2.27
N TYR A 278 29.21 -0.28 -2.20
CA TYR A 278 28.69 -1.18 -3.24
C TYR A 278 27.25 -0.86 -3.58
N MET A 279 26.93 -0.97 -4.85
CA MET A 279 25.57 -0.91 -5.36
C MET A 279 25.37 -2.00 -6.41
N VAL A 280 24.34 -2.82 -6.22
CA VAL A 280 23.93 -3.83 -7.22
C VAL A 280 22.61 -3.38 -7.84
N VAL A 281 22.58 -3.27 -9.16
CA VAL A 281 21.37 -2.93 -9.91
C VAL A 281 20.97 -4.11 -10.77
N ILE A 282 19.79 -4.67 -10.50
CA ILE A 282 19.16 -5.75 -11.28
C ILE A 282 17.99 -5.13 -12.02
N ASP A 283 18.13 -4.94 -13.33
CA ASP A 283 17.14 -4.19 -14.11
C ASP A 283 17.23 -4.56 -15.59
N PRO A 284 16.11 -4.71 -16.32
CA PRO A 284 16.14 -4.90 -17.76
C PRO A 284 16.55 -3.65 -18.54
N LEU A 285 16.52 -2.48 -17.92
CA LEU A 285 16.80 -1.20 -18.56
C LEU A 285 17.96 -0.43 -17.89
N VAL A 286 18.64 0.39 -18.67
CA VAL A 286 19.56 1.40 -18.14
C VAL A 286 18.75 2.57 -17.62
N THR A 287 18.78 2.79 -16.30
CA THR A 287 18.01 3.82 -15.62
C THR A 287 18.92 4.90 -15.03
N GLU A 288 18.34 6.01 -14.60
CA GLU A 288 19.07 7.07 -13.87
C GLU A 288 19.79 6.53 -12.64
N THR A 289 19.20 5.55 -11.97
CA THR A 289 19.83 4.91 -10.82
C THR A 289 21.05 4.09 -11.22
N SER A 290 20.97 3.34 -12.32
CA SER A 290 22.10 2.54 -12.79
C SER A 290 23.27 3.37 -13.33
N ASN A 291 23.07 4.66 -13.55
CA ASN A 291 24.05 5.62 -14.08
C ASN A 291 24.12 6.92 -13.25
N PHE A 292 23.78 6.88 -11.96
CA PHE A 292 23.65 8.08 -11.13
C PHE A 292 24.94 8.92 -11.03
N TRP A 293 26.11 8.31 -11.25
CA TRP A 293 27.41 8.95 -11.20
C TRP A 293 27.76 9.76 -12.47
N GLN A 294 26.99 9.62 -13.54
CA GLN A 294 27.31 10.29 -14.79
C GLN A 294 26.87 11.75 -14.73
N ASN A 295 27.76 12.65 -15.17
CA ASN A 295 27.45 14.04 -15.34
C ASN A 295 26.63 14.25 -16.61
N HIS A 296 25.44 14.81 -16.48
CA HIS A 296 24.53 15.18 -17.55
C HIS A 296 24.25 16.68 -17.57
N GLY A 297 25.22 17.49 -17.12
CA GLY A 297 25.10 18.94 -16.98
C GLY A 297 24.04 19.32 -15.94
N GLU A 298 23.22 20.32 -16.23
CA GLU A 298 22.18 20.79 -15.30
C GLU A 298 21.16 19.71 -14.88
N MET A 299 21.01 18.64 -15.65
CA MET A 299 20.08 17.54 -15.34
C MET A 299 20.60 16.62 -14.24
N ASN A 300 21.88 16.41 -14.17
CA ASN A 300 22.56 15.65 -13.12
C ASN A 300 24.00 16.11 -13.00
N ASP A 301 24.19 17.20 -12.26
CA ASP A 301 25.51 17.82 -12.04
C ASP A 301 26.21 17.09 -10.87
N VAL A 302 27.11 16.20 -11.21
CA VAL A 302 27.91 15.39 -10.28
C VAL A 302 29.39 15.48 -10.65
N ASP A 303 30.25 15.49 -9.65
CA ASP A 303 31.67 15.26 -9.84
C ASP A 303 31.95 13.76 -9.89
N THR A 304 31.96 13.20 -11.09
CA THR A 304 32.15 11.76 -11.32
C THR A 304 33.44 11.22 -10.67
N ALA A 305 34.49 12.01 -10.63
CA ALA A 305 35.77 11.59 -10.06
C ALA A 305 35.74 11.45 -8.54
N SER A 306 34.82 12.12 -7.86
CA SER A 306 34.68 12.06 -6.41
C SER A 306 33.87 10.84 -5.92
N ILE A 307 33.09 10.19 -6.82
CA ILE A 307 32.21 9.07 -6.48
C ILE A 307 33.02 7.77 -6.46
N GLN A 308 33.05 7.11 -5.30
CA GLN A 308 33.80 5.87 -5.08
C GLN A 308 32.92 4.61 -5.00
N THR A 309 31.62 4.76 -5.18
CA THR A 309 30.67 3.63 -5.15
C THR A 309 30.96 2.69 -6.32
N GLU A 310 31.26 1.41 -6.02
CA GLU A 310 31.38 0.37 -7.03
C GLU A 310 29.98 -0.14 -7.42
N VAL A 311 29.63 -0.08 -8.70
CA VAL A 311 28.29 -0.41 -9.20
C VAL A 311 28.35 -1.67 -10.06
N PHE A 312 27.61 -2.69 -9.63
CA PHE A 312 27.39 -3.94 -10.37
C PHE A 312 26.04 -3.87 -11.09
N ARG A 313 26.07 -3.94 -12.42
CA ARG A 313 24.85 -3.93 -13.24
C ARG A 313 24.60 -5.34 -13.77
N LEU A 314 23.52 -5.95 -13.33
CA LEU A 314 23.10 -7.30 -13.71
C LEU A 314 21.83 -7.17 -14.58
N PRO A 315 21.93 -7.43 -15.89
CA PRO A 315 20.77 -7.32 -16.77
C PRO A 315 19.76 -8.43 -16.46
N SER A 316 18.52 -8.03 -16.18
CA SER A 316 17.42 -8.97 -15.94
C SER A 316 16.44 -9.03 -17.11
N THR A 317 15.59 -10.04 -17.12
CA THR A 317 14.49 -10.18 -18.06
C THR A 317 13.31 -9.30 -17.65
N CYS A 318 12.35 -9.14 -18.57
CA CYS A 318 11.04 -8.59 -18.26
C CYS A 318 9.98 -9.70 -18.35
N PHE A 319 8.75 -9.40 -17.94
CA PHE A 319 7.63 -10.36 -17.91
C PHE A 319 7.32 -11.04 -19.25
N ALA A 320 7.72 -10.48 -20.39
CA ALA A 320 7.54 -11.09 -21.70
C ALA A 320 8.56 -12.21 -21.99
N GLU A 321 9.62 -12.28 -21.23
CA GLU A 321 10.77 -13.17 -21.41
C GLU A 321 10.81 -14.29 -20.39
N GLU A 322 9.77 -14.43 -19.56
CA GLU A 322 9.67 -15.45 -18.51
C GLU A 322 8.22 -15.87 -18.27
N ASP A 323 8.03 -17.08 -17.70
CA ASP A 323 6.76 -17.51 -17.15
C ASP A 323 6.54 -16.87 -15.76
N GLY A 324 5.29 -16.64 -15.38
CA GLY A 324 5.02 -16.12 -14.07
C GLY A 324 3.55 -15.84 -13.80
N SER A 325 3.29 -15.22 -12.66
CA SER A 325 1.95 -14.79 -12.29
C SER A 325 1.90 -13.32 -11.90
N ILE A 326 0.75 -12.70 -12.11
CA ILE A 326 0.45 -11.33 -11.73
C ILE A 326 -0.80 -11.32 -10.86
N ALA A 327 -0.74 -10.62 -9.72
CA ALA A 327 -1.92 -10.28 -8.93
C ALA A 327 -2.32 -8.83 -9.21
N ASN A 328 -3.55 -8.62 -9.68
CA ASN A 328 -4.08 -7.29 -9.96
C ASN A 328 -4.76 -6.66 -8.73
N SER A 329 -5.25 -5.41 -8.87
CA SER A 329 -5.95 -4.68 -7.80
C SER A 329 -7.19 -5.42 -7.25
N GLY A 330 -7.86 -6.21 -8.09
CA GLY A 330 -8.99 -7.06 -7.70
C GLY A 330 -8.58 -8.36 -7.01
N ARG A 331 -7.29 -8.58 -6.82
CA ARG A 331 -6.71 -9.80 -6.21
C ARG A 331 -6.86 -11.07 -7.06
N TRP A 332 -6.99 -10.93 -8.36
CA TRP A 332 -6.92 -12.04 -9.29
C TRP A 332 -5.46 -12.44 -9.48
N LEU A 333 -5.20 -13.75 -9.42
CA LEU A 333 -3.93 -14.34 -9.81
C LEU A 333 -4.04 -14.80 -11.26
N GLN A 334 -3.22 -14.24 -12.13
CA GLN A 334 -3.23 -14.51 -13.54
C GLN A 334 -1.85 -15.01 -13.99
N TRP A 335 -1.81 -16.20 -14.59
CA TRP A 335 -0.59 -16.74 -15.17
C TRP A 335 -0.34 -16.16 -16.55
N HIS A 336 0.90 -15.88 -16.85
CA HIS A 336 1.39 -15.57 -18.18
C HIS A 336 2.54 -16.51 -18.55
N TRP A 337 2.67 -16.75 -19.84
CA TRP A 337 3.73 -17.59 -20.39
C TRP A 337 4.77 -16.71 -21.05
N LYS A 338 6.02 -17.20 -21.05
CA LYS A 338 7.13 -16.64 -21.81
C LYS A 338 6.74 -16.47 -23.29
N GLY A 339 6.91 -15.27 -23.79
CA GLY A 339 6.60 -14.92 -25.17
C GLY A 339 7.82 -14.91 -26.08
N GLN A 340 9.00 -14.70 -25.52
CA GLN A 340 10.27 -14.67 -26.25
C GLN A 340 11.45 -15.02 -25.34
N ASP A 341 12.61 -15.33 -25.96
CA ASP A 341 13.83 -15.57 -25.22
C ASP A 341 14.44 -14.28 -24.66
N ALA A 342 15.20 -14.42 -23.58
CA ALA A 342 15.94 -13.33 -22.98
C ALA A 342 16.94 -12.72 -23.97
N PRO A 343 17.07 -11.40 -24.07
CA PRO A 343 18.02 -10.77 -24.97
C PRO A 343 19.45 -10.85 -24.41
N GLY A 344 20.42 -11.21 -25.26
CA GLY A 344 21.85 -11.21 -24.91
C GLY A 344 22.17 -12.09 -23.71
N GLU A 345 22.76 -11.52 -22.68
CA GLU A 345 23.14 -12.21 -21.43
C GLU A 345 22.16 -11.97 -20.27
N ALA A 346 21.00 -11.40 -20.56
CA ALA A 346 19.99 -11.17 -19.53
C ALA A 346 19.48 -12.50 -18.95
N ARG A 347 19.27 -12.53 -17.63
CA ARG A 347 18.75 -13.67 -16.87
C ARG A 347 17.53 -13.25 -16.09
N ASN A 348 16.64 -14.19 -15.80
CA ASN A 348 15.51 -13.85 -14.95
C ASN A 348 15.98 -13.56 -13.50
N ASP A 349 15.17 -12.82 -12.76
CA ASP A 349 15.52 -12.43 -11.40
C ASP A 349 15.76 -13.65 -10.48
N GLY A 350 15.01 -14.74 -10.69
CA GLY A 350 15.18 -16.00 -9.97
C GLY A 350 16.56 -16.62 -10.18
N GLU A 351 17.06 -16.66 -11.42
CA GLU A 351 18.41 -17.15 -11.74
C GLU A 351 19.51 -16.27 -11.10
N ILE A 352 19.34 -14.94 -11.19
CA ILE A 352 20.30 -14.00 -10.60
C ILE A 352 20.36 -14.21 -9.08
N LEU A 353 19.21 -14.29 -8.41
CA LEU A 353 19.14 -14.50 -6.97
C LEU A 353 19.63 -15.90 -6.56
N ALA A 354 19.32 -16.95 -7.33
CA ALA A 354 19.84 -18.29 -7.11
C ALA A 354 21.38 -18.32 -7.17
N GLY A 355 21.96 -17.66 -8.18
CA GLY A 355 23.41 -17.55 -8.30
C GLY A 355 24.06 -16.85 -7.11
N ILE A 356 23.48 -15.74 -6.64
CA ILE A 356 23.94 -15.03 -5.45
C ILE A 356 23.80 -15.93 -4.22
N TYR A 357 22.66 -16.59 -4.04
CA TYR A 357 22.40 -17.49 -2.90
C TYR A 357 23.38 -18.65 -2.85
N HIS A 358 23.61 -19.35 -3.95
CA HIS A 358 24.54 -20.48 -3.99
C HIS A 358 25.97 -20.06 -3.68
N ARG A 359 26.39 -18.90 -4.20
CA ARG A 359 27.72 -18.37 -3.90
C ARG A 359 27.88 -18.00 -2.42
N LEU A 360 26.89 -17.33 -1.84
CA LEU A 360 26.88 -17.02 -0.41
C LEU A 360 26.87 -18.29 0.45
N ARG A 361 26.07 -19.28 0.08
CA ARG A 361 26.00 -20.56 0.80
C ARG A 361 27.33 -21.28 0.79
N GLU A 362 28.06 -21.27 -0.33
CA GLU A 362 29.40 -21.84 -0.43
C GLU A 362 30.41 -21.10 0.44
N MET A 363 30.40 -19.77 0.42
CA MET A 363 31.26 -18.96 1.30
C MET A 363 30.96 -19.21 2.77
N TYR A 364 29.69 -19.25 3.18
CA TYR A 364 29.33 -19.55 4.56
C TYR A 364 29.69 -20.99 4.99
N ARG A 365 29.64 -21.96 4.07
CA ARG A 365 30.05 -23.33 4.34
C ARG A 365 31.55 -23.39 4.64
N THR A 366 32.36 -22.59 3.98
CA THR A 366 33.82 -22.57 4.09
C THR A 366 34.32 -21.67 5.21
N GLU A 367 33.73 -20.48 5.35
CA GLU A 367 34.22 -19.41 6.21
C GLU A 367 33.42 -19.27 7.53
N GLY A 368 32.21 -19.80 7.57
CA GLY A 368 31.27 -19.59 8.68
C GLY A 368 30.80 -18.15 8.82
N GLY A 369 30.36 -17.77 10.01
CA GLY A 369 29.89 -16.42 10.32
C GLY A 369 28.45 -16.38 10.88
N LYS A 370 27.99 -15.21 11.31
CA LYS A 370 26.70 -15.05 12.01
C LYS A 370 25.48 -15.48 11.19
N GLY A 371 25.52 -15.33 9.87
CA GLY A 371 24.44 -15.72 8.96
C GLY A 371 24.54 -17.15 8.45
N ALA A 372 25.54 -17.93 8.85
CA ALA A 372 25.81 -19.25 8.28
C ALA A 372 24.66 -20.23 8.53
N GLU A 373 24.24 -20.39 9.77
CA GLU A 373 23.24 -21.39 10.12
C GLU A 373 21.90 -21.18 9.40
N PRO A 374 21.25 -20.02 9.45
CA PRO A 374 20.01 -19.80 8.71
C PRO A 374 20.15 -20.12 7.23
N LEU A 375 21.19 -19.61 6.59
CA LEU A 375 21.41 -19.77 5.16
C LEU A 375 21.69 -21.23 4.75
N LEU A 376 22.46 -21.94 5.57
CA LEU A 376 22.81 -23.36 5.31
C LEU A 376 21.65 -24.32 5.60
N ARG A 377 20.70 -23.91 6.48
CA ARG A 377 19.50 -24.69 6.81
C ARG A 377 18.36 -24.52 5.83
N MET A 378 18.38 -23.47 4.98
CA MET A 378 17.31 -23.25 3.98
C MET A 378 17.19 -24.45 3.04
N SER A 379 15.96 -24.89 2.81
CA SER A 379 15.61 -25.82 1.74
C SER A 379 15.75 -25.14 0.37
N TRP A 380 16.25 -25.88 -0.59
CA TRP A 380 16.40 -25.39 -1.99
C TRP A 380 16.23 -26.57 -2.94
N ASP A 381 15.09 -27.24 -2.86
CA ASP A 381 14.84 -28.52 -3.50
C ASP A 381 14.19 -28.35 -4.88
N TYR A 382 14.73 -27.43 -5.68
CA TYR A 382 14.33 -27.26 -7.08
C TYR A 382 15.07 -28.24 -7.99
N LYS A 383 14.39 -28.71 -9.04
CA LYS A 383 14.97 -29.64 -10.03
C LYS A 383 16.22 -29.09 -10.68
N GLN A 384 16.22 -27.79 -10.94
CA GLN A 384 17.37 -27.03 -11.42
C GLN A 384 17.72 -25.97 -10.37
N PRO A 385 18.66 -26.24 -9.45
CA PRO A 385 18.95 -25.32 -8.34
C PRO A 385 19.38 -23.92 -8.79
N ASP A 386 20.11 -23.80 -9.90
CA ASP A 386 20.54 -22.52 -10.46
C ASP A 386 19.47 -21.81 -11.31
N HIS A 387 18.37 -22.49 -11.59
CA HIS A 387 17.27 -21.99 -12.40
C HIS A 387 15.92 -22.52 -11.87
N PRO A 388 15.45 -22.03 -10.70
CA PRO A 388 14.14 -22.41 -10.17
C PRO A 388 13.03 -22.09 -11.17
N GLU A 389 12.32 -23.12 -11.61
CA GLU A 389 11.19 -22.97 -12.56
C GLU A 389 10.03 -22.20 -11.90
N SER A 390 9.45 -21.23 -12.60
CA SER A 390 8.31 -20.45 -12.09
C SER A 390 7.14 -21.32 -11.65
N GLU A 391 6.92 -22.47 -12.31
CA GLU A 391 5.92 -23.47 -11.93
C GLU A 391 6.24 -24.11 -10.56
N GLU A 392 7.50 -24.45 -10.29
CA GLU A 392 7.91 -25.06 -9.01
C GLU A 392 7.71 -24.03 -7.88
N VAL A 393 8.12 -22.79 -8.09
CA VAL A 393 7.92 -21.68 -7.14
C VAL A 393 6.43 -21.42 -6.90
N ALA A 394 5.58 -21.46 -7.93
CA ALA A 394 4.14 -21.30 -7.78
C ALA A 394 3.50 -22.44 -6.99
N LYS A 395 3.94 -23.68 -7.17
CA LYS A 395 3.51 -24.84 -6.37
C LYS A 395 3.96 -24.75 -4.92
N GLU A 396 5.16 -24.26 -4.68
CA GLU A 396 5.65 -23.97 -3.34
C GLU A 396 4.81 -22.87 -2.64
N ASN A 397 4.49 -21.80 -3.37
CA ASN A 397 3.60 -20.76 -2.86
C ASN A 397 2.21 -21.30 -2.51
N ASN A 398 1.64 -22.16 -3.35
CA ASN A 398 0.38 -22.85 -3.08
C ASN A 398 0.47 -23.73 -1.84
N GLY A 399 1.51 -24.53 -1.76
CA GLY A 399 1.74 -25.48 -0.69
C GLY A 399 1.26 -26.90 -0.99
N TYR A 400 1.80 -27.82 -0.22
CA TYR A 400 1.61 -29.27 -0.38
C TYR A 400 1.64 -29.99 0.98
N ALA A 401 1.10 -31.20 0.98
CA ALA A 401 1.08 -32.09 2.14
C ALA A 401 2.43 -32.80 2.33
N LEU A 402 3.01 -32.75 3.51
CA LEU A 402 4.24 -33.47 3.89
C LEU A 402 3.95 -34.86 4.48
N ALA A 403 2.69 -35.12 4.84
CA ALA A 403 2.16 -36.41 5.30
C ALA A 403 0.71 -36.55 4.81
N ASP A 404 0.11 -37.74 4.95
CA ASP A 404 -1.30 -37.92 4.67
C ASP A 404 -2.13 -37.05 5.65
N LEU A 405 -3.03 -36.23 5.13
CA LEU A 405 -3.88 -35.33 5.89
C LEU A 405 -5.30 -35.88 6.02
N TYR A 406 -5.83 -35.82 7.21
CA TYR A 406 -7.19 -36.28 7.51
C TYR A 406 -8.02 -35.12 8.08
N ASP A 407 -9.33 -35.14 7.83
CA ASP A 407 -10.27 -34.23 8.49
C ASP A 407 -10.60 -34.69 9.93
N ALA A 408 -11.45 -33.94 10.62
CA ALA A 408 -11.87 -34.28 12.00
C ALA A 408 -12.62 -35.58 12.12
N ASN A 409 -13.15 -36.14 11.02
CA ASN A 409 -13.87 -37.39 10.95
C ASN A 409 -12.97 -38.56 10.52
N GLY A 410 -11.69 -38.33 10.32
CA GLY A 410 -10.72 -39.34 9.84
C GLY A 410 -10.79 -39.62 8.34
N VAL A 411 -11.42 -38.74 7.57
CA VAL A 411 -11.47 -38.85 6.11
C VAL A 411 -10.19 -38.23 5.51
N LEU A 412 -9.53 -38.98 4.62
CA LEU A 412 -8.35 -38.52 3.92
C LEU A 412 -8.69 -37.35 3.00
N ILE A 413 -8.06 -36.20 3.19
CA ILE A 413 -8.27 -34.98 2.42
C ILE A 413 -7.10 -34.63 1.47
N ALA A 414 -5.90 -35.11 1.76
CA ALA A 414 -4.74 -35.01 0.86
C ALA A 414 -3.72 -36.09 1.22
N LYS A 415 -3.10 -36.72 0.24
CA LYS A 415 -1.97 -37.63 0.42
C LYS A 415 -0.66 -36.87 0.51
N LYS A 416 0.35 -37.47 1.12
CA LYS A 416 1.72 -36.94 1.11
C LYS A 416 2.15 -36.58 -0.31
N GLY A 417 2.69 -35.39 -0.52
CA GLY A 417 3.15 -34.83 -1.78
C GLY A 417 2.07 -34.16 -2.63
N GLN A 418 0.79 -34.29 -2.29
CA GLN A 418 -0.28 -33.61 -3.03
C GLN A 418 -0.33 -32.12 -2.73
N LEU A 419 -0.67 -31.35 -3.75
CA LEU A 419 -0.91 -29.90 -3.64
C LEU A 419 -2.20 -29.63 -2.86
N LEU A 420 -2.16 -28.61 -2.03
CA LEU A 420 -3.32 -28.22 -1.21
C LEU A 420 -4.32 -27.43 -2.07
N SER A 421 -5.61 -27.66 -1.81
CA SER A 421 -6.69 -26.98 -2.52
C SER A 421 -7.23 -25.75 -1.80
N SER A 422 -6.86 -25.56 -0.53
CA SER A 422 -7.31 -24.43 0.30
C SER A 422 -6.41 -24.24 1.52
N PHE A 423 -6.25 -23.00 1.95
CA PHE A 423 -5.54 -22.66 3.19
C PHE A 423 -6.14 -23.35 4.45
N ALA A 424 -7.39 -23.80 4.40
CA ALA A 424 -8.02 -24.54 5.48
C ALA A 424 -7.35 -25.92 5.75
N GLN A 425 -6.58 -26.42 4.78
CA GLN A 425 -5.81 -27.67 4.89
C GLN A 425 -4.46 -27.48 5.58
N LEU A 426 -3.99 -26.25 5.76
CA LEU A 426 -2.73 -25.95 6.45
C LEU A 426 -2.78 -26.37 7.92
N ARG A 427 -1.65 -26.84 8.45
CA ARG A 427 -1.48 -27.38 9.80
C ARG A 427 -0.33 -26.69 10.55
N ASP A 428 -0.39 -26.74 11.87
CA ASP A 428 0.64 -26.25 12.78
C ASP A 428 1.46 -27.37 13.44
N ASP A 429 1.31 -28.58 12.94
CA ASP A 429 2.02 -29.78 13.38
C ASP A 429 3.21 -30.18 12.48
N GLY A 430 3.48 -29.39 11.44
CA GLY A 430 4.56 -29.63 10.49
C GLY A 430 4.20 -30.61 9.37
N THR A 431 2.94 -31.00 9.21
CA THR A 431 2.50 -31.91 8.14
C THR A 431 2.15 -31.21 6.83
N THR A 432 2.27 -29.89 6.77
CA THR A 432 2.09 -29.08 5.55
C THR A 432 3.21 -28.07 5.36
N ALA A 433 3.48 -27.72 4.11
CA ALA A 433 4.36 -26.62 3.70
C ALA A 433 3.62 -25.70 2.74
N SER A 434 3.81 -24.38 2.87
CA SER A 434 3.32 -23.36 1.95
C SER A 434 4.10 -22.08 2.17
N SER A 435 4.77 -21.56 1.15
CA SER A 435 5.49 -20.31 1.29
C SER A 435 4.58 -19.07 1.25
N CYS A 436 3.31 -19.21 0.81
CA CYS A 436 2.36 -18.10 0.81
C CYS A 436 0.91 -18.56 0.99
N TRP A 437 0.44 -18.66 2.22
CA TRP A 437 -0.88 -19.20 2.58
C TRP A 437 -2.06 -18.59 1.83
N ILE A 438 -1.98 -17.31 1.46
CA ILE A 438 -3.05 -16.63 0.69
C ILE A 438 -3.13 -17.09 -0.76
N TYR A 439 -2.13 -17.83 -1.25
CA TYR A 439 -2.11 -18.41 -2.59
C TYR A 439 -2.49 -19.90 -2.61
N THR A 440 -2.76 -20.49 -1.45
CA THR A 440 -3.21 -21.88 -1.38
C THR A 440 -4.54 -22.06 -2.09
N GLY A 441 -4.57 -22.93 -3.08
CA GLY A 441 -5.69 -23.14 -4.01
C GLY A 441 -5.44 -22.55 -5.41
N SER A 442 -4.33 -21.82 -5.62
CA SER A 442 -3.99 -21.27 -6.92
C SER A 442 -3.39 -22.29 -7.90
N TRP A 443 -2.78 -23.33 -7.37
CA TRP A 443 -2.30 -24.48 -8.14
C TRP A 443 -2.65 -25.78 -7.40
N THR A 444 -3.51 -26.58 -7.97
CA THR A 444 -4.04 -27.78 -7.32
C THR A 444 -3.73 -29.03 -8.15
N GLU A 445 -4.19 -30.20 -7.70
CA GLU A 445 -4.11 -31.44 -8.49
C GLU A 445 -4.90 -31.36 -9.81
N GLN A 446 -5.82 -30.41 -9.95
CA GLN A 446 -6.50 -30.09 -11.21
C GLN A 446 -5.69 -29.19 -12.15
N GLY A 447 -4.50 -28.78 -11.71
CA GLY A 447 -3.61 -27.93 -12.50
C GLY A 447 -3.57 -26.47 -12.04
N ASN A 448 -3.01 -25.63 -12.90
CA ASN A 448 -2.81 -24.20 -12.67
C ASN A 448 -4.12 -23.42 -12.78
N GLN A 449 -4.73 -23.06 -11.65
CA GLN A 449 -6.00 -22.29 -11.62
C GLN A 449 -5.79 -20.83 -12.09
N MET A 450 -4.57 -20.31 -12.03
CA MET A 450 -4.23 -18.96 -12.51
C MET A 450 -4.24 -18.88 -14.06
N ALA A 451 -4.15 -20.02 -14.74
CA ALA A 451 -4.21 -20.11 -16.20
C ALA A 451 -5.65 -20.05 -16.74
N ASN A 452 -6.66 -20.11 -15.89
CA ASN A 452 -8.06 -20.04 -16.33
C ASN A 452 -8.35 -18.69 -17.01
N ARG A 453 -9.08 -18.77 -18.15
CA ARG A 453 -9.48 -17.62 -18.99
C ARG A 453 -11.00 -17.59 -19.23
N ASP A 454 -11.75 -18.53 -18.66
CA ASP A 454 -13.19 -18.55 -18.78
C ASP A 454 -13.81 -17.43 -17.95
N ASN A 455 -14.47 -16.50 -18.61
CA ASN A 455 -15.17 -15.37 -18.02
C ASN A 455 -16.64 -15.67 -17.68
N ALA A 456 -17.08 -16.93 -17.84
CA ALA A 456 -18.45 -17.28 -17.54
C ALA A 456 -18.81 -16.95 -16.09
N ASP A 457 -19.81 -16.12 -15.93
CA ASP A 457 -20.34 -15.70 -14.63
C ASP A 457 -21.86 -15.67 -14.65
N PRO A 458 -22.51 -16.76 -14.24
CA PRO A 458 -23.97 -16.86 -14.20
C PRO A 458 -24.62 -15.81 -13.31
N SER A 459 -23.90 -15.22 -12.34
CA SER A 459 -24.45 -14.19 -11.46
C SER A 459 -24.60 -12.84 -12.14
N GLY A 460 -23.86 -12.57 -13.23
CA GLY A 460 -23.79 -11.26 -13.88
C GLY A 460 -23.09 -10.18 -13.03
N LEU A 461 -22.44 -10.55 -11.94
CA LEU A 461 -21.77 -9.63 -11.00
C LEU A 461 -20.24 -9.53 -11.21
N GLY A 462 -19.70 -10.18 -12.22
CA GLY A 462 -18.25 -10.28 -12.46
C GLY A 462 -17.56 -11.21 -11.47
N ASN A 463 -18.25 -12.24 -11.04
CA ASN A 463 -17.82 -13.10 -9.95
C ASN A 463 -16.88 -14.22 -10.34
N THR A 464 -16.64 -14.54 -11.56
CA THR A 464 -15.68 -15.53 -12.10
C THR A 464 -15.07 -16.48 -11.03
N LEU A 465 -15.92 -17.26 -10.35
CA LEU A 465 -15.54 -18.09 -9.17
C LEU A 465 -14.50 -19.18 -9.53
N GLY A 466 -14.44 -19.57 -10.79
CA GLY A 466 -13.47 -20.55 -11.29
C GLY A 466 -12.04 -20.02 -11.44
N TRP A 467 -11.82 -18.72 -11.27
CA TRP A 467 -10.49 -18.13 -11.36
C TRP A 467 -9.74 -18.21 -10.02
N ALA A 468 -8.41 -18.10 -10.08
CA ALA A 468 -7.59 -18.03 -8.89
C ALA A 468 -7.64 -16.62 -8.30
N TRP A 469 -7.81 -16.54 -6.98
CA TRP A 469 -7.89 -15.31 -6.22
C TRP A 469 -6.95 -15.40 -5.01
N ALA A 470 -6.17 -14.37 -4.77
CA ALA A 470 -5.46 -14.23 -3.52
C ALA A 470 -6.47 -13.97 -2.37
N TRP A 471 -6.11 -14.39 -1.17
CA TRP A 471 -6.92 -14.29 0.04
C TRP A 471 -7.94 -15.41 0.26
N PRO A 472 -8.36 -15.56 1.52
CA PRO A 472 -9.00 -16.77 1.98
C PRO A 472 -10.18 -17.22 1.11
N LEU A 473 -10.17 -18.49 0.75
CA LEU A 473 -11.21 -19.14 -0.04
C LEU A 473 -11.46 -18.47 -1.40
N ASN A 474 -10.44 -17.79 -1.96
CA ASN A 474 -10.51 -17.10 -3.25
C ASN A 474 -11.70 -16.11 -3.34
N ARG A 475 -12.06 -15.46 -2.24
CA ARG A 475 -13.17 -14.52 -2.25
C ARG A 475 -12.72 -13.10 -2.64
N ARG A 476 -13.60 -12.40 -3.31
CA ARG A 476 -13.38 -11.05 -3.83
C ARG A 476 -13.98 -9.98 -2.96
N VAL A 477 -15.10 -10.26 -2.33
CA VAL A 477 -15.83 -9.34 -1.47
C VAL A 477 -15.68 -9.78 -0.03
N LEU A 478 -14.98 -9.00 0.76
CA LEU A 478 -14.95 -9.15 2.20
C LEU A 478 -16.24 -8.55 2.79
N TYR A 479 -16.67 -9.09 3.92
CA TYR A 479 -17.89 -8.67 4.62
C TYR A 479 -19.17 -8.83 3.77
N ASN A 480 -19.19 -9.82 2.89
CA ASN A 480 -20.28 -10.01 1.95
C ASN A 480 -21.64 -10.33 2.60
N ARG A 481 -21.64 -10.72 3.90
CA ARG A 481 -22.88 -10.81 4.68
C ARG A 481 -23.60 -9.47 4.77
N ALA A 482 -22.90 -8.34 4.72
CA ALA A 482 -23.52 -7.02 4.72
C ALA A 482 -24.45 -6.77 3.51
N SER A 483 -24.37 -7.61 2.47
CA SER A 483 -25.31 -7.59 1.34
C SER A 483 -26.71 -8.16 1.69
N ALA A 484 -26.89 -8.70 2.87
CA ALA A 484 -28.17 -9.21 3.38
C ALA A 484 -28.50 -8.57 4.74
N ASP A 485 -29.79 -8.58 5.08
CA ASP A 485 -30.26 -8.12 6.39
C ASP A 485 -29.93 -9.13 7.49
N ILE A 486 -30.31 -8.81 8.74
CA ILE A 486 -30.05 -9.66 9.89
C ILE A 486 -30.72 -11.03 9.79
N ASN A 487 -31.79 -11.17 9.00
CA ASN A 487 -32.50 -12.43 8.76
C ASN A 487 -31.95 -13.17 7.54
N GLY A 488 -30.90 -12.67 6.91
CA GLY A 488 -30.29 -13.28 5.75
C GLY A 488 -31.03 -13.03 4.43
N LYS A 489 -31.95 -12.04 4.36
CA LYS A 489 -32.62 -11.63 3.16
C LYS A 489 -31.76 -10.58 2.45
N PRO A 490 -31.45 -10.73 1.13
CA PRO A 490 -30.68 -9.74 0.39
C PRO A 490 -31.36 -8.38 0.38
N TRP A 491 -30.57 -7.30 0.53
CA TRP A 491 -31.06 -5.93 0.39
C TRP A 491 -31.59 -5.65 -1.02
N ASP A 492 -30.88 -6.17 -2.03
CA ASP A 492 -31.30 -6.19 -3.42
C ASP A 492 -31.10 -7.59 -4.00
N PRO A 493 -32.19 -8.35 -4.29
CA PRO A 493 -32.09 -9.68 -4.86
C PRO A 493 -31.35 -9.77 -6.21
N LYS A 494 -31.34 -8.68 -6.99
CA LYS A 494 -30.65 -8.63 -8.28
C LYS A 494 -29.12 -8.49 -8.12
N ARG A 495 -28.69 -8.05 -6.94
CA ARG A 495 -27.26 -7.82 -6.59
C ARG A 495 -26.84 -8.67 -5.42
N MET A 496 -27.50 -9.81 -5.22
CA MET A 496 -27.27 -10.72 -4.11
C MET A 496 -25.85 -11.29 -4.18
N LEU A 497 -25.10 -11.12 -3.12
CA LEU A 497 -23.84 -11.84 -2.90
C LEU A 497 -24.11 -13.14 -2.14
N ILE A 498 -24.77 -13.06 -0.98
CA ILE A 498 -25.19 -14.22 -0.17
C ILE A 498 -26.59 -14.00 0.40
N GLN A 499 -27.27 -15.12 0.71
CA GLN A 499 -28.57 -15.14 1.40
C GLN A 499 -28.70 -16.39 2.25
N TRP A 500 -29.58 -16.36 3.23
CA TRP A 500 -30.01 -17.53 3.98
C TRP A 500 -31.14 -18.26 3.23
N ASN A 501 -30.97 -19.54 2.94
CA ASN A 501 -31.95 -20.32 2.18
C ASN A 501 -32.84 -21.19 3.08
N GLY A 502 -32.82 -20.97 4.40
CA GLY A 502 -33.55 -21.75 5.39
C GLY A 502 -32.69 -22.77 6.11
N THR A 503 -31.58 -23.22 5.51
CA THR A 503 -30.68 -24.24 6.10
C THR A 503 -29.24 -23.81 6.14
N LYS A 504 -28.79 -23.04 5.15
CA LYS A 504 -27.41 -22.56 5.03
C LYS A 504 -27.36 -21.24 4.31
N TRP A 505 -26.24 -20.55 4.48
CA TRP A 505 -25.88 -19.40 3.64
C TRP A 505 -25.45 -19.87 2.25
N ALA A 506 -26.06 -19.30 1.23
CA ALA A 506 -25.81 -19.63 -0.18
C ALA A 506 -25.87 -18.36 -1.03
N GLY A 507 -25.27 -18.38 -2.22
CA GLY A 507 -25.34 -17.26 -3.16
C GLY A 507 -24.20 -17.26 -4.17
N ASN A 508 -23.91 -16.07 -4.65
CA ASN A 508 -22.94 -15.83 -5.72
C ASN A 508 -21.52 -15.58 -5.21
N ASP A 509 -21.31 -15.67 -3.92
CA ASP A 509 -19.98 -15.57 -3.30
C ASP A 509 -19.88 -16.55 -2.11
N ILE A 510 -18.67 -16.78 -1.64
CA ILE A 510 -18.39 -17.63 -0.48
C ILE A 510 -18.59 -16.78 0.79
N PRO A 511 -19.40 -17.23 1.76
CA PRO A 511 -19.57 -16.52 3.02
C PRO A 511 -18.25 -16.27 3.74
N ASP A 512 -18.03 -15.06 4.23
CA ASP A 512 -16.80 -14.59 4.88
C ASP A 512 -16.87 -14.61 6.42
N PHE A 513 -17.79 -15.38 6.98
CA PHE A 513 -18.07 -15.47 8.41
C PHE A 513 -18.46 -16.89 8.79
N ASN A 514 -18.75 -17.13 10.07
CA ASN A 514 -19.25 -18.42 10.49
C ASN A 514 -20.66 -18.70 9.89
N THR A 515 -20.99 -19.96 9.78
CA THR A 515 -22.20 -20.42 9.07
C THR A 515 -23.45 -20.50 9.95
N ALA A 516 -23.45 -19.91 11.16
CA ALA A 516 -24.59 -19.91 12.06
C ALA A 516 -25.83 -19.28 11.41
N ALA A 517 -27.01 -19.73 11.84
CA ALA A 517 -28.27 -19.23 11.33
C ALA A 517 -28.47 -17.73 11.65
N PRO A 518 -29.21 -17.00 10.81
CA PRO A 518 -29.58 -15.62 11.10
C PRO A 518 -30.27 -15.47 12.44
N GLY A 519 -30.07 -14.35 13.12
CA GLY A 519 -30.70 -14.05 14.40
C GLY A 519 -30.10 -14.76 15.62
N SER A 520 -29.07 -15.57 15.43
CA SER A 520 -28.36 -16.22 16.54
C SER A 520 -27.51 -15.25 17.37
N ASN A 521 -27.37 -14.01 16.95
CA ASN A 521 -26.52 -12.97 17.53
C ASN A 521 -25.04 -13.40 17.73
N THR A 522 -24.62 -14.37 16.95
CA THR A 522 -23.29 -14.96 16.98
C THR A 522 -22.60 -14.73 15.64
N GLY A 523 -21.27 -14.81 15.63
CA GLY A 523 -20.49 -14.80 14.42
C GLY A 523 -20.48 -13.47 13.68
N PRO A 524 -19.97 -12.38 14.24
CA PRO A 524 -19.69 -11.18 13.46
C PRO A 524 -18.77 -11.55 12.29
N PHE A 525 -19.13 -11.07 11.12
CA PHE A 525 -18.50 -11.44 9.84
C PHE A 525 -17.30 -10.58 9.50
N ILE A 526 -16.59 -10.08 10.46
CA ILE A 526 -15.44 -9.22 10.27
C ILE A 526 -14.21 -9.74 10.98
N MET A 527 -13.05 -9.41 10.44
CA MET A 527 -11.78 -9.96 10.89
C MET A 527 -11.23 -9.32 12.16
N GLN A 528 -11.79 -8.19 12.61
CA GLN A 528 -11.35 -7.56 13.85
C GLN A 528 -12.01 -8.25 15.06
N PRO A 529 -11.27 -8.43 16.17
CA PRO A 529 -11.78 -9.12 17.34
C PRO A 529 -13.07 -8.55 17.90
N GLU A 530 -13.22 -7.23 17.93
CA GLU A 530 -14.40 -6.54 18.45
C GLU A 530 -15.57 -6.46 17.46
N GLY A 531 -15.40 -6.85 16.22
CA GLY A 531 -16.48 -6.86 15.24
C GLY A 531 -16.98 -5.46 14.83
N LEU A 532 -16.17 -4.42 14.90
CA LEU A 532 -16.55 -3.05 14.64
C LEU A 532 -15.94 -2.50 13.34
N GLY A 533 -16.72 -1.76 12.56
CA GLY A 533 -16.21 -0.83 11.55
C GLY A 533 -15.91 0.51 12.23
N ARG A 534 -14.66 0.81 12.48
CA ARG A 534 -14.25 1.92 13.34
C ARG A 534 -14.35 3.28 12.68
N LEU A 535 -15.32 4.10 13.05
CA LEU A 535 -15.37 5.53 12.76
C LEU A 535 -14.49 6.35 13.72
N PHE A 536 -14.34 5.86 14.95
CA PHE A 536 -13.44 6.39 15.97
C PHE A 536 -12.24 5.45 16.09
N ALA A 537 -11.05 5.92 15.72
CA ALA A 537 -9.84 5.10 15.78
C ALA A 537 -9.15 5.23 17.14
N ILE A 538 -8.90 4.09 17.77
CA ILE A 538 -8.29 4.02 19.10
C ILE A 538 -6.78 3.74 19.05
N ASP A 539 -6.29 3.15 17.96
CA ASP A 539 -4.89 2.74 17.82
C ASP A 539 -4.43 2.77 16.34
N LYS A 540 -3.19 2.36 16.11
CA LYS A 540 -2.56 2.10 14.78
C LYS A 540 -2.45 3.29 13.82
N LEU A 541 -3.02 4.46 14.12
CA LEU A 541 -2.82 5.68 13.36
C LEU A 541 -1.92 6.63 14.13
N ALA A 542 -1.08 7.40 13.46
CA ALA A 542 -0.26 8.43 14.11
C ALA A 542 -1.11 9.59 14.59
N GLU A 543 -2.11 9.99 13.80
CA GLU A 543 -3.03 11.10 14.06
C GLU A 543 -4.12 10.73 15.07
N GLY A 544 -5.07 11.63 15.24
CA GLY A 544 -6.18 11.53 16.19
C GLY A 544 -7.28 10.54 15.80
N PRO A 545 -8.26 10.37 16.69
CA PRO A 545 -9.33 9.39 16.54
C PRO A 545 -10.29 9.72 15.39
N PHE A 546 -10.39 11.00 14.98
CA PHE A 546 -11.11 11.45 13.79
C PHE A 546 -10.17 12.13 12.81
N PRO A 547 -10.46 12.10 11.49
CA PRO A 547 -9.71 12.87 10.50
C PRO A 547 -9.80 14.37 10.78
N GLU A 548 -8.70 15.09 10.56
CA GLU A 548 -8.62 16.54 10.74
C GLU A 548 -7.90 17.18 9.56
N HIS A 549 -8.27 18.42 9.23
CA HIS A 549 -7.62 19.19 8.20
C HIS A 549 -6.30 19.80 8.69
N TYR A 550 -5.24 19.54 7.96
CA TYR A 550 -3.95 20.21 8.10
C TYR A 550 -3.46 20.66 6.73
N GLU A 551 -2.80 21.81 6.71
CA GLU A 551 -2.10 22.29 5.52
C GLU A 551 -0.91 21.38 5.17
N PRO A 552 -0.50 21.31 3.90
CA PRO A 552 0.75 20.65 3.53
C PRO A 552 1.94 21.30 4.24
N MET A 553 3.03 20.56 4.39
CA MET A 553 4.25 21.08 5.04
C MET A 553 4.81 22.31 4.34
N GLU A 554 4.62 22.42 3.04
CA GLU A 554 4.91 23.61 2.24
C GLU A 554 3.59 24.21 1.77
N THR A 555 3.03 25.13 2.52
CA THR A 555 1.76 25.80 2.18
C THR A 555 1.97 27.22 1.64
N PRO A 556 1.25 27.63 0.57
CA PRO A 556 1.27 29.00 0.07
C PRO A 556 0.56 29.98 1.02
N LEU A 557 -0.27 29.48 1.93
CA LEU A 557 -1.01 30.31 2.88
C LEU A 557 -0.13 30.81 4.04
N GLY A 558 0.75 29.92 4.55
CA GLY A 558 1.57 30.18 5.73
C GLY A 558 0.82 30.11 7.06
N THR A 559 -0.47 29.74 7.03
CA THR A 559 -1.35 29.53 8.19
C THR A 559 -2.37 28.45 7.86
N ASN A 560 -2.95 27.84 8.88
CA ASN A 560 -4.11 26.97 8.72
C ASN A 560 -5.37 27.80 9.08
N PRO A 561 -6.33 27.93 8.15
CA PRO A 561 -7.55 28.71 8.42
C PRO A 561 -8.41 28.20 9.57
N LEU A 562 -8.30 26.91 9.90
CA LEU A 562 -9.05 26.28 11.00
C LEU A 562 -8.28 26.25 12.31
N HIS A 563 -6.94 26.25 12.26
CA HIS A 563 -6.06 26.05 13.42
C HIS A 563 -4.86 26.99 13.34
N PRO A 564 -4.96 28.25 13.76
CA PRO A 564 -3.91 29.24 13.56
C PRO A 564 -2.54 28.86 14.13
N ASN A 565 -2.51 28.08 15.22
CA ASN A 565 -1.27 27.67 15.87
C ASN A 565 -0.74 26.29 15.37
N VAL A 566 -1.54 25.53 14.64
CA VAL A 566 -1.17 24.21 14.11
C VAL A 566 -1.37 24.17 12.59
N VAL A 567 -0.36 24.67 11.88
CA VAL A 567 -0.47 24.82 10.41
C VAL A 567 -0.54 23.47 9.71
N SER A 568 0.43 22.59 9.94
CA SER A 568 0.53 21.28 9.33
C SER A 568 0.40 20.17 10.37
N SER A 569 0.22 18.93 9.92
CA SER A 569 0.03 17.78 10.81
C SER A 569 1.14 17.72 11.89
N PRO A 570 0.77 17.75 13.18
CA PRO A 570 1.72 17.84 14.28
C PRO A 570 2.58 16.57 14.45
N VAL A 571 2.13 15.46 13.87
CA VAL A 571 2.79 14.14 13.99
C VAL A 571 3.61 13.74 12.75
N VAL A 572 3.70 14.60 11.75
CA VAL A 572 4.57 14.37 10.59
C VAL A 572 6.03 14.44 11.03
N ARG A 573 6.79 13.41 10.69
CA ARG A 573 8.22 13.34 10.96
C ARG A 573 9.01 14.16 9.94
N VAL A 574 9.85 15.06 10.41
CA VAL A 574 10.79 15.84 9.59
C VAL A 574 12.19 15.69 10.16
N TYR A 575 13.13 15.24 9.37
CA TYR A 575 14.54 15.21 9.76
C TYR A 575 15.15 16.61 9.66
N LEU A 576 16.12 16.91 10.53
CA LEU A 576 16.77 18.23 10.56
C LEU A 576 17.39 18.59 9.21
N GLU A 577 18.00 17.62 8.56
CA GLU A 577 18.63 17.77 7.24
C GLU A 577 17.60 18.12 6.15
N ASP A 578 16.36 17.65 6.30
CA ASP A 578 15.27 17.91 5.37
C ASP A 578 14.53 19.22 5.68
N ALA A 579 14.47 19.59 6.96
CA ALA A 579 13.81 20.83 7.40
C ALA A 579 14.40 22.08 6.75
N VAL A 580 15.73 22.13 6.61
CA VAL A 580 16.42 23.26 5.97
C VAL A 580 16.20 23.34 4.46
N ARG A 581 15.68 22.28 3.86
CA ARG A 581 15.37 22.17 2.43
C ARG A 581 13.87 22.41 2.12
N MET A 582 13.07 22.77 3.11
CA MET A 582 11.66 23.13 2.90
C MET A 582 11.54 24.52 2.26
N GLY A 583 10.67 24.59 1.24
CA GLY A 583 10.37 25.83 0.54
C GLY A 583 9.53 26.78 1.37
N LYS A 584 9.74 28.09 1.20
CA LYS A 584 8.97 29.15 1.81
C LYS A 584 8.23 29.96 0.74
N LYS A 585 6.99 30.38 1.03
CA LYS A 585 6.10 31.07 0.09
C LYS A 585 6.69 32.35 -0.48
N ASP A 586 7.50 33.07 0.29
CA ASP A 586 8.11 34.33 -0.17
C ASP A 586 9.06 34.13 -1.36
N LYS A 587 9.67 32.96 -1.46
CA LYS A 587 10.59 32.59 -2.53
C LYS A 587 9.95 31.71 -3.58
N PHE A 588 9.02 30.84 -3.16
CA PHE A 588 8.34 29.84 -3.99
C PHE A 588 6.82 29.97 -3.78
N PRO A 589 6.16 30.89 -4.50
CA PRO A 589 4.77 31.28 -4.18
C PRO A 589 3.69 30.36 -4.76
N TYR A 590 4.05 29.39 -5.62
CA TYR A 590 3.09 28.55 -6.35
C TYR A 590 3.13 27.12 -5.85
N VAL A 591 1.99 26.42 -5.96
CA VAL A 591 1.91 25.01 -5.60
C VAL A 591 2.35 24.15 -6.78
N GLY A 592 3.41 23.36 -6.62
CA GLY A 592 3.80 22.30 -7.54
C GLY A 592 3.00 21.04 -7.27
N THR A 593 2.53 20.37 -8.32
CA THR A 593 1.92 19.04 -8.22
C THR A 593 2.44 18.13 -9.32
N THR A 594 2.91 16.93 -8.96
CA THR A 594 3.30 15.93 -9.95
C THR A 594 2.09 15.10 -10.39
N TYR A 595 2.08 14.67 -11.63
CA TYR A 595 1.03 13.78 -12.14
C TYR A 595 1.54 12.86 -13.26
N ARG A 596 0.69 11.91 -13.67
CA ARG A 596 0.95 10.94 -14.72
C ARG A 596 0.12 11.28 -15.95
N LEU A 597 0.72 11.10 -17.10
CA LEU A 597 0.06 11.15 -18.39
C LEU A 597 -0.49 9.75 -18.73
N THR A 598 -1.59 9.69 -19.48
CA THR A 598 -2.22 8.44 -19.87
C THR A 598 -1.34 7.60 -20.81
N GLU A 599 -0.48 8.25 -21.58
CA GLU A 599 0.41 7.66 -22.57
C GLU A 599 1.69 7.08 -21.95
N HIS A 600 1.97 7.42 -20.69
CA HIS A 600 3.19 7.03 -20.01
C HIS A 600 2.94 6.18 -18.76
N PHE A 601 3.85 5.24 -18.52
CA PHE A 601 3.94 4.48 -17.28
C PHE A 601 5.19 4.89 -16.51
N HIS A 602 5.00 5.72 -15.48
CA HIS A 602 6.07 6.27 -14.63
C HIS A 602 7.28 6.77 -15.43
N THR A 603 8.50 6.35 -15.07
CA THR A 603 9.75 6.70 -15.77
C THR A 603 10.25 5.58 -16.70
N TRP A 604 9.40 4.60 -17.02
CA TRP A 604 9.75 3.42 -17.83
C TRP A 604 9.54 3.65 -19.33
N THR A 605 8.39 4.20 -19.69
CA THR A 605 7.97 4.31 -21.10
C THR A 605 8.71 5.37 -21.91
N LYS A 606 9.54 6.19 -21.28
CA LYS A 606 10.55 7.04 -21.98
C LYS A 606 11.60 6.19 -22.73
N HIS A 607 11.69 4.88 -22.42
CA HIS A 607 12.52 3.91 -23.15
C HIS A 607 11.79 3.30 -24.35
N ALA A 608 10.48 3.56 -24.51
CA ALA A 608 9.69 3.10 -25.64
C ALA A 608 9.67 4.16 -26.76
N ARG A 609 10.09 3.78 -27.97
CA ARG A 609 10.20 4.71 -29.12
C ARG A 609 8.87 5.38 -29.47
N LEU A 610 7.75 4.65 -29.42
CA LEU A 610 6.43 5.20 -29.74
C LEU A 610 6.02 6.31 -28.76
N ASN A 611 6.23 6.10 -27.46
CA ASN A 611 5.97 7.13 -26.46
C ASN A 611 6.86 8.35 -26.67
N ALA A 612 8.13 8.11 -27.00
CA ALA A 612 9.09 9.16 -27.30
C ALA A 612 8.71 10.00 -28.52
N ILE A 613 8.11 9.39 -29.55
CA ILE A 613 7.61 10.10 -30.74
C ILE A 613 6.33 10.89 -30.41
N ALA A 614 5.41 10.30 -29.62
CA ALA A 614 4.15 10.93 -29.27
C ALA A 614 4.33 12.12 -28.31
N GLN A 615 5.28 12.01 -27.37
CA GLN A 615 5.57 13.03 -26.36
C GLN A 615 7.09 13.20 -26.20
N PRO A 616 7.76 13.87 -27.16
CA PRO A 616 9.22 13.88 -27.24
C PRO A 616 9.89 14.76 -26.20
N GLU A 617 9.17 15.71 -25.60
CA GLU A 617 9.76 16.78 -24.82
C GLU A 617 9.06 16.99 -23.49
N GLN A 618 9.85 17.25 -22.46
CA GLN A 618 9.33 17.55 -21.12
C GLN A 618 8.60 18.89 -21.12
N PHE A 619 7.42 18.90 -20.51
CA PHE A 619 6.61 20.10 -20.36
C PHE A 619 6.10 20.26 -18.93
N VAL A 620 5.62 21.46 -18.62
CA VAL A 620 4.86 21.78 -17.42
C VAL A 620 3.59 22.53 -17.81
N GLU A 621 2.52 22.32 -17.07
CA GLU A 621 1.26 22.98 -17.31
C GLU A 621 1.04 24.14 -16.33
N ILE A 622 0.57 25.27 -16.83
CA ILE A 622 0.21 26.46 -16.04
C ILE A 622 -1.11 27.06 -16.51
N SER A 623 -1.79 27.76 -15.62
CA SER A 623 -3.01 28.50 -15.94
C SER A 623 -2.76 29.68 -16.91
N GLU A 624 -3.82 30.13 -17.59
CA GLU A 624 -3.77 31.35 -18.41
C GLU A 624 -3.40 32.58 -17.55
N THR A 625 -3.91 32.65 -16.31
CA THR A 625 -3.62 33.75 -15.36
C THR A 625 -2.17 33.77 -14.92
N LEU A 626 -1.59 32.65 -14.57
CA LEU A 626 -0.17 32.54 -14.20
C LEU A 626 0.73 32.87 -15.40
N ALA A 627 0.39 32.36 -16.57
CA ALA A 627 1.11 32.63 -17.81
C ALA A 627 1.16 34.12 -18.11
N GLN A 628 0.01 34.80 -18.04
CA GLN A 628 -0.07 36.26 -18.23
C GLN A 628 0.74 37.02 -17.19
N ALA A 629 0.62 36.67 -15.90
CA ALA A 629 1.33 37.32 -14.81
C ALA A 629 2.86 37.21 -14.93
N LYS A 630 3.36 36.13 -15.55
CA LYS A 630 4.79 35.85 -15.74
C LYS A 630 5.32 36.20 -17.13
N GLY A 631 4.46 36.64 -18.03
CA GLY A 631 4.83 36.92 -19.44
C GLY A 631 5.28 35.67 -20.20
N ILE A 632 4.72 34.51 -19.84
CA ILE A 632 5.02 33.22 -20.46
C ILE A 632 3.95 32.92 -21.53
N ALA A 633 4.39 32.62 -22.74
CA ALA A 633 3.55 32.15 -23.81
C ALA A 633 3.54 30.61 -23.88
N ASN A 634 2.48 30.06 -24.48
CA ASN A 634 2.44 28.62 -24.77
C ASN A 634 3.61 28.23 -25.67
N GLY A 635 4.39 27.23 -25.30
CA GLY A 635 5.60 26.79 -26.02
C GLY A 635 6.89 27.45 -25.55
N ASP A 636 6.85 28.46 -24.68
CA ASP A 636 8.07 29.07 -24.14
C ASP A 636 8.86 28.08 -23.28
N ARG A 637 10.21 28.24 -23.31
CA ARG A 637 11.08 27.56 -22.34
C ARG A 637 10.95 28.22 -20.97
N VAL A 638 10.76 27.42 -19.94
CA VAL A 638 10.61 27.87 -18.56
C VAL A 638 11.54 27.11 -17.63
N LYS A 639 11.89 27.76 -16.53
CA LYS A 639 12.57 27.16 -15.40
C LYS A 639 11.60 27.10 -14.22
N VAL A 640 11.35 25.90 -13.72
CA VAL A 640 10.60 25.67 -12.48
C VAL A 640 11.59 25.32 -11.38
N SER A 641 11.54 26.04 -10.26
CA SER A 641 12.50 25.88 -9.16
C SER A 641 11.81 25.67 -7.83
N SER A 642 12.44 24.92 -6.94
CA SER A 642 12.09 24.77 -5.53
C SER A 642 13.33 25.02 -4.66
N GLN A 643 13.20 24.90 -3.34
CA GLN A 643 14.36 25.00 -2.44
C GLN A 643 15.41 23.89 -2.70
N ARG A 644 15.06 22.82 -3.39
CA ARG A 644 15.90 21.62 -3.63
C ARG A 644 16.63 21.63 -4.97
N GLY A 645 16.17 22.43 -5.91
CA GLY A 645 16.74 22.50 -7.25
C GLY A 645 15.75 23.05 -8.27
N PHE A 646 16.00 22.75 -9.54
CA PHE A 646 15.16 23.22 -10.64
C PHE A 646 15.05 22.19 -11.76
N ILE A 647 14.07 22.41 -12.63
CA ILE A 647 13.91 21.74 -13.92
C ILE A 647 13.72 22.79 -15.01
N ARG A 648 14.05 22.44 -16.25
CA ARG A 648 13.70 23.22 -17.45
C ARG A 648 12.74 22.42 -18.31
N ALA A 649 11.69 23.06 -18.79
CA ALA A 649 10.64 22.41 -19.57
C ALA A 649 9.99 23.40 -20.54
N VAL A 650 9.13 22.90 -21.40
CA VAL A 650 8.24 23.72 -22.22
C VAL A 650 6.98 24.06 -21.44
N ALA A 651 6.54 25.31 -21.51
CA ALA A 651 5.27 25.71 -20.89
C ALA A 651 4.08 25.32 -21.77
N VAL A 652 3.13 24.63 -21.19
CA VAL A 652 1.81 24.38 -21.76
C VAL A 652 0.80 25.25 -20.99
N VAL A 653 0.27 26.27 -21.66
CA VAL A 653 -0.77 27.13 -21.08
C VAL A 653 -2.13 26.47 -21.27
N THR A 654 -2.85 26.22 -20.20
CA THR A 654 -4.06 25.40 -20.23
C THR A 654 -5.20 25.99 -19.37
N ARG A 655 -6.44 25.75 -19.77
CA ARG A 655 -7.62 26.00 -18.95
C ARG A 655 -7.94 24.91 -17.95
N ARG A 656 -7.23 23.79 -18.01
CA ARG A 656 -7.40 22.65 -17.10
C ARG A 656 -6.93 22.99 -15.68
N LEU A 657 -5.90 23.81 -15.56
CA LEU A 657 -5.46 24.39 -14.29
C LEU A 657 -6.01 25.82 -14.18
N GLN A 658 -6.62 26.11 -13.06
CA GLN A 658 -7.17 27.43 -12.76
C GLN A 658 -6.67 27.86 -11.38
N ALA A 659 -6.53 29.16 -11.20
CA ALA A 659 -6.24 29.72 -9.87
C ALA A 659 -7.40 29.39 -8.93
N LEU A 660 -7.07 28.91 -7.75
CA LEU A 660 -8.03 28.61 -6.69
C LEU A 660 -8.12 29.80 -5.74
N ASN A 661 -9.32 30.19 -5.34
CA ASN A 661 -9.51 31.20 -4.31
C ASN A 661 -9.54 30.50 -2.94
N VAL A 662 -8.42 30.50 -2.27
CA VAL A 662 -8.24 29.82 -0.98
C VAL A 662 -7.95 30.85 0.11
N HIS A 663 -8.80 30.93 1.11
CA HIS A 663 -8.70 31.88 2.22
C HIS A 663 -8.45 33.33 1.74
N GLY A 664 -9.19 33.74 0.71
CA GLY A 664 -9.09 35.07 0.11
C GLY A 664 -7.83 35.34 -0.73
N GLN A 665 -6.99 34.32 -0.95
CA GLN A 665 -5.80 34.40 -1.79
C GLN A 665 -6.00 33.61 -3.08
N GLN A 666 -5.45 34.14 -4.18
CA GLN A 666 -5.36 33.38 -5.44
C GLN A 666 -4.16 32.45 -5.37
N VAL A 667 -4.40 31.15 -5.37
CA VAL A 667 -3.39 30.10 -5.33
C VAL A 667 -3.27 29.46 -6.71
N GLU A 668 -2.13 29.66 -7.34
CA GLU A 668 -1.81 29.08 -8.65
C GLU A 668 -1.08 27.75 -8.50
N THR A 669 -1.34 26.84 -9.44
CA THR A 669 -0.75 25.51 -9.47
C THR A 669 0.09 25.33 -10.74
N VAL A 670 1.28 24.74 -10.58
CA VAL A 670 2.15 24.29 -11.66
C VAL A 670 2.06 22.77 -11.75
N GLY A 671 1.54 22.26 -12.84
CA GLY A 671 1.41 20.82 -13.12
C GLY A 671 2.69 20.26 -13.73
N ILE A 672 3.25 19.19 -13.15
CA ILE A 672 4.57 18.67 -13.52
C ILE A 672 4.44 17.18 -13.83
N PRO A 673 4.36 16.77 -15.12
CA PRO A 673 4.43 15.36 -15.50
C PRO A 673 5.79 14.76 -15.10
N LEU A 674 5.80 13.53 -14.58
CA LEU A 674 7.00 12.96 -13.97
C LEU A 674 7.84 12.02 -14.87
N HIS A 675 7.47 11.87 -16.15
CA HIS A 675 7.94 10.77 -16.98
C HIS A 675 9.35 10.93 -17.57
N TRP A 676 9.96 12.11 -17.51
CA TRP A 676 11.27 12.37 -18.10
C TRP A 676 12.42 12.17 -17.11
N GLY A 677 13.60 12.04 -17.64
CA GLY A 677 14.85 11.93 -16.92
C GLY A 677 16.04 12.01 -17.89
N PHE A 678 17.26 11.86 -17.37
CA PHE A 678 18.47 11.95 -18.17
C PHE A 678 18.86 10.62 -18.86
N GLU A 679 18.11 9.54 -18.61
CA GLU A 679 18.20 8.27 -19.34
C GLU A 679 16.91 8.00 -20.12
N GLY A 680 17.04 7.38 -21.31
CA GLY A 680 15.92 7.05 -22.19
C GLY A 680 16.28 7.13 -23.66
N VAL A 681 15.36 6.69 -24.53
CA VAL A 681 15.54 6.71 -26.00
C VAL A 681 15.08 8.02 -26.62
N ALA A 682 14.35 8.84 -25.86
CA ALA A 682 13.85 10.12 -26.28
C ALA A 682 14.84 11.24 -25.96
N GLN A 683 14.42 12.47 -26.21
CA GLN A 683 15.10 13.64 -25.72
C GLN A 683 15.24 13.57 -24.20
N LYS A 684 16.45 13.76 -23.70
CA LYS A 684 16.74 13.79 -22.26
C LYS A 684 16.05 14.97 -21.61
N GLY A 685 15.62 14.76 -20.37
CA GLY A 685 14.93 15.76 -19.57
C GLY A 685 15.34 15.72 -18.10
N TYR A 686 14.74 16.59 -17.32
CA TYR A 686 14.98 16.70 -15.89
C TYR A 686 14.07 15.73 -15.13
N ILE A 687 14.55 15.23 -14.02
CA ILE A 687 13.75 14.45 -13.07
C ILE A 687 12.84 15.41 -12.29
N ALA A 688 11.53 15.26 -12.40
CA ALA A 688 10.54 16.09 -11.72
C ALA A 688 10.73 16.09 -10.19
N ASN A 689 11.13 14.95 -9.62
CA ASN A 689 11.38 14.80 -8.18
C ASN A 689 12.64 15.56 -7.67
N THR A 690 13.35 16.28 -8.52
CA THR A 690 14.28 17.32 -8.09
C THR A 690 13.57 18.40 -7.26
N LEU A 691 12.27 18.61 -7.49
CA LEU A 691 11.48 19.68 -6.87
C LEU A 691 10.77 19.26 -5.59
N THR A 692 10.55 17.97 -5.36
CA THR A 692 9.68 17.43 -4.29
C THR A 692 10.38 17.32 -2.94
N PRO A 693 9.70 17.56 -1.80
CA PRO A 693 10.29 17.52 -0.47
C PRO A 693 10.44 16.09 0.08
N ALA A 694 11.50 15.85 0.83
CA ALA A 694 11.70 14.58 1.55
C ALA A 694 10.93 14.55 2.88
N VAL A 695 9.61 14.59 2.79
CA VAL A 695 8.67 14.48 3.90
C VAL A 695 7.52 13.56 3.50
N GLY A 696 6.95 12.81 4.42
CA GLY A 696 5.93 11.83 4.11
C GLY A 696 4.76 11.81 5.07
N ASP A 697 3.74 11.05 4.70
CA ASP A 697 2.59 10.74 5.54
C ASP A 697 3.03 10.14 6.88
N SER A 698 2.41 10.56 7.96
CA SER A 698 2.82 10.17 9.32
C SER A 698 2.66 8.69 9.63
N ASN A 699 1.78 7.98 8.93
CA ASN A 699 1.55 6.54 9.12
C ASN A 699 2.40 5.67 8.18
N SER A 700 2.41 6.01 6.89
CA SER A 700 3.01 5.18 5.84
C SER A 700 4.38 5.66 5.39
N GLN A 701 4.77 6.88 5.76
CA GLN A 701 5.95 7.58 5.25
C GLN A 701 5.99 7.70 3.71
N THR A 702 4.82 7.59 3.06
CA THR A 702 4.69 7.86 1.62
C THR A 702 5.01 9.33 1.36
N PRO A 703 6.00 9.65 0.51
CA PRO A 703 6.44 11.02 0.31
C PRO A 703 5.36 11.94 -0.28
N GLU A 704 5.45 13.23 0.07
CA GLU A 704 4.61 14.30 -0.47
C GLU A 704 5.04 14.64 -1.91
N TYR A 705 4.19 14.38 -2.87
CA TYR A 705 4.45 14.69 -4.29
C TYR A 705 3.37 15.59 -4.91
N LYS A 706 2.34 15.97 -4.14
CA LYS A 706 1.13 16.62 -4.68
C LYS A 706 0.96 18.06 -4.25
N ALA A 707 1.61 18.47 -3.16
CA ALA A 707 1.55 19.84 -2.68
C ALA A 707 2.92 20.26 -2.10
N PHE A 708 3.70 20.97 -2.90
CA PHE A 708 5.00 21.53 -2.54
C PHE A 708 5.17 22.89 -3.21
N LEU A 709 6.08 23.72 -2.72
CA LEU A 709 6.25 25.08 -3.23
C LEU A 709 7.28 25.17 -4.35
N VAL A 710 6.90 25.89 -5.40
CA VAL A 710 7.75 26.19 -6.57
C VAL A 710 7.63 27.64 -6.99
N ASN A 711 8.62 28.09 -7.75
CA ASN A 711 8.55 29.30 -8.58
C ASN A 711 8.71 28.90 -10.04
N ILE A 712 8.17 29.71 -10.95
CA ILE A 712 8.31 29.55 -12.39
C ILE A 712 8.70 30.87 -13.01
N GLU A 713 9.63 30.82 -13.96
CA GLU A 713 10.12 31.96 -14.71
C GLU A 713 10.44 31.56 -16.16
N LYS A 714 10.40 32.51 -17.07
CA LYS A 714 10.86 32.31 -18.46
C LYS A 714 12.36 32.05 -18.46
N ALA A 715 12.80 30.98 -19.15
CA ALA A 715 14.21 30.55 -19.21
C ALA A 715 14.99 31.28 -20.32
#